data_370930a3c6dce842d0db2a2d3439235f
#
_entry.id   370930a3c6dce842d0db2a2d3439235f
#
_cell.length_a   1.000
_cell.length_b   1.000
_cell.length_c   1.000
_cell.angle_alpha   90.00
_cell.angle_beta   90.00
_cell.angle_gamma   90.00
#
_symmetry.space_group_name_H-M   'P 1'
#
loop_
_entity.id
_entity.type
_entity.pdbx_description
1 polymer ?
#
loop_
_entity_poly.entity_id
_entity_poly.type
_entity_poly.pdbx_seq_one_letter_code
_entity_poly.pdbx_strand_id
1 'polypeptide(L)'
;MHRVRGDHQSTGRSGRTVTTRTVKRPATVEGGVGDSPTRPDGVTKLCGRFEYAQDLTAEGMLWGATTRSPHPHARIISIDVAPALTIGGVHAVLTADDVPGRAVFGLEHADQPVLASEVVNYWGEPVAVVAAEDEDTARRAAAAVAVEYEPMEPLVDPLEADTRDEVFRRMRIRRGDQNARGDVVVEGYYEVGMQDQAPLGTEAGLAVPDGHGGVDLYATSQFIHVDQEQVVASLGLRSDQVRAHPTGIGGAFGAREDVNLHIHLCMLALHTGQPVKMVYDRSESFTGHVHRHPARMWYRHEADHHGKLKRVEARVVIDGGAYASTTAAVLANACYFAVGPYRVDSVAVDGAGTRTNNPPCGAMRGFGAVQVCVGYEAQMDKLAAMLGIDPLEMRRRNALETGDPLPTTGQIIETPLPVIDVIDSLAAMPLPDIDDRATLPGGSGLTTDRAHVRRGVGYAIGIKNLGFSEGFDDFAQARVRLEDGGAVVETAAIEVGQGLVTVLAQIARTALGVSKATVRHVDTSQIDSAGSTSASRQTQISGGATLEAATRLRERILEHYEGDDLTDDGVMRDRGLLVPMAALATEGWEETATFRHPPTTGPDEEGQGTVHADFAMAGHRAVVDVDPELGLVSVVRIDTAQDVGRALNPDSIRGQIEGGILQGVGLAVMEEIISEGGVIKNPNFTDYLLPTILDAPDVEALLIEQDGSWGPFGAKGVGEPPTISSTSAVVAAIRDATGRDLSRVPVRPQDIAL
;
A
#
# COMPACT_ATOMS: atom_id res chain seq x y z
N MET A 1 32.22 -32.42 43.31
CA MET A 1 33.56 -33.01 43.24
C MET A 1 33.94 -33.19 41.77
N HIS A 2 35.13 -32.64 41.46
CA HIS A 2 35.99 -32.86 40.31
C HIS A 2 35.59 -32.41 38.89
N ARG A 3 36.38 -31.37 38.55
CA ARG A 3 36.77 -30.89 37.20
C ARG A 3 37.46 -31.96 36.37
N VAL A 4 37.35 -31.89 35.02
CA VAL A 4 38.51 -31.93 34.09
C VAL A 4 38.28 -31.03 32.91
N ARG A 5 39.26 -30.19 32.61
CA ARG A 5 39.44 -29.33 31.44
C ARG A 5 39.99 -30.15 30.27
N GLY A 6 39.71 -29.71 29.05
CA GLY A 6 40.44 -30.09 27.84
C GLY A 6 40.41 -28.96 26.83
N ASP A 7 41.56 -28.25 26.73
CA ASP A 7 41.86 -27.23 25.72
C ASP A 7 42.04 -27.85 24.33
N HIS A 8 41.46 -27.24 23.28
CA HIS A 8 42.07 -27.30 21.96
C HIS A 8 41.95 -25.93 21.26
N GLN A 9 43.14 -25.35 21.01
CA GLN A 9 43.36 -24.18 20.16
C GLN A 9 43.14 -24.55 18.69
N SER A 10 42.51 -23.66 17.90
CA SER A 10 42.80 -23.50 16.48
C SER A 10 42.47 -22.07 16.02
N THR A 11 43.50 -21.38 15.73
CA THR A 11 43.83 -20.37 14.71
C THR A 11 42.73 -19.57 14.02
N GLY A 12 42.92 -18.28 14.11
CA GLY A 12 42.21 -17.11 13.67
C GLY A 12 41.65 -17.03 12.23
N ARG A 13 40.50 -16.38 12.18
CA ARG A 13 40.10 -15.51 11.08
C ARG A 13 39.52 -14.24 11.71
N SER A 14 40.03 -13.09 11.25
CA SER A 14 39.60 -11.76 11.63
C SER A 14 38.13 -11.51 11.24
N GLY A 15 37.23 -11.70 12.19
CA GLY A 15 35.85 -11.23 12.09
C GLY A 15 35.78 -9.79 12.62
N ARG A 16 35.34 -8.86 11.81
CA ARG A 16 34.88 -7.55 12.31
C ARG A 16 33.68 -7.82 13.24
N THR A 17 33.94 -7.64 14.52
CA THR A 17 32.91 -7.62 15.56
C THR A 17 32.07 -6.38 15.33
N VAL A 18 30.83 -6.56 14.85
CA VAL A 18 29.78 -5.56 14.97
C VAL A 18 29.47 -5.50 16.46
N THR A 19 29.96 -4.47 17.12
CA THR A 19 29.58 -4.14 18.49
C THR A 19 28.14 -3.69 18.46
N THR A 20 27.20 -4.57 18.81
CA THR A 20 25.84 -4.19 19.22
C THR A 20 25.98 -3.33 20.46
N ARG A 21 25.95 -2.01 20.29
CA ARG A 21 25.72 -1.08 21.38
C ARG A 21 24.35 -1.40 21.96
N THR A 22 24.30 -1.99 23.13
CA THR A 22 23.10 -2.07 23.96
C THR A 22 22.71 -0.64 24.30
N VAL A 23 21.76 -0.08 23.53
CA VAL A 23 21.14 1.20 23.84
C VAL A 23 20.43 0.97 25.18
N LYS A 24 20.86 1.66 26.24
CA LYS A 24 20.10 1.69 27.50
C LYS A 24 18.66 2.05 27.15
N ARG A 25 17.69 1.24 27.59
CA ARG A 25 16.26 1.57 27.42
C ARG A 25 16.06 3.00 27.92
N PRO A 26 15.57 3.93 27.08
CA PRO A 26 15.20 5.25 27.54
C PRO A 26 14.18 5.11 28.69
N ALA A 27 14.19 6.05 29.60
CA ALA A 27 13.11 6.14 30.62
C ALA A 27 11.77 6.22 29.89
N THR A 28 10.72 5.59 30.45
CA THR A 28 9.37 5.64 29.90
C THR A 28 8.92 7.11 29.90
N VAL A 29 8.74 7.67 28.70
CA VAL A 29 8.25 9.03 28.49
C VAL A 29 6.75 8.95 28.23
N GLU A 30 5.96 9.80 28.84
CA GLU A 30 4.50 9.87 28.61
C GLU A 30 4.21 10.15 27.12
N GLY A 31 3.33 9.33 26.53
CA GLY A 31 3.03 9.39 25.10
C GLY A 31 4.18 8.95 24.19
N GLY A 32 5.16 8.22 24.73
CA GLY A 32 6.27 7.63 24.01
C GLY A 32 5.92 6.31 23.31
N VAL A 33 6.94 5.59 22.89
CA VAL A 33 6.83 4.29 22.20
C VAL A 33 6.19 3.25 23.13
N GLY A 34 5.15 2.58 22.66
CA GLY A 34 4.35 1.59 23.40
C GLY A 34 3.07 2.15 24.00
N ASP A 35 2.94 3.46 24.11
CA ASP A 35 1.70 4.12 24.47
C ASP A 35 0.76 4.28 23.27
N SER A 36 -0.51 4.65 23.55
CA SER A 36 -1.50 4.99 22.51
C SER A 36 -2.00 6.44 22.68
N PRO A 37 -1.14 7.46 22.43
CA PRO A 37 -1.55 8.84 22.54
C PRO A 37 -2.59 9.20 21.47
N THR A 38 -3.49 10.13 21.81
CA THR A 38 -4.47 10.67 20.86
C THR A 38 -3.77 11.28 19.65
N ARG A 39 -4.32 11.04 18.46
CA ARG A 39 -3.84 11.68 17.21
C ARG A 39 -3.89 13.21 17.32
N PRO A 40 -2.83 13.92 16.96
CA PRO A 40 -2.79 15.38 17.04
C PRO A 40 -3.78 16.07 16.07
N ASP A 41 -4.07 15.45 14.92
CA ASP A 41 -5.01 15.92 13.90
C ASP A 41 -6.46 15.45 14.12
N GLY A 42 -6.72 14.57 15.10
CA GLY A 42 -8.02 13.93 15.31
C GLY A 42 -9.14 14.92 15.62
N VAL A 43 -8.92 15.86 16.55
CA VAL A 43 -9.94 16.84 16.96
C VAL A 43 -10.31 17.77 15.80
N THR A 44 -9.34 18.26 15.03
CA THR A 44 -9.58 19.14 13.88
C THR A 44 -10.37 18.43 12.78
N LYS A 45 -10.09 17.15 12.54
CA LYS A 45 -10.85 16.30 11.58
C LYS A 45 -12.30 16.08 12.05
N LEU A 46 -12.50 15.68 13.30
CA LEU A 46 -13.84 15.45 13.85
C LEU A 46 -14.72 16.70 13.89
N CYS A 47 -14.13 17.87 14.08
CA CYS A 47 -14.83 19.15 14.11
C CYS A 47 -15.01 19.80 12.72
N GLY A 48 -14.57 19.15 11.63
CA GLY A 48 -14.64 19.70 10.28
C GLY A 48 -13.74 20.94 10.08
N ARG A 49 -12.65 21.07 10.84
CA ARG A 49 -11.70 22.20 10.75
C ARG A 49 -10.36 21.81 10.16
N PHE A 50 -10.18 20.53 9.85
CA PHE A 50 -9.00 20.04 9.14
C PHE A 50 -9.17 20.36 7.65
N GLU A 51 -8.17 20.98 7.07
CA GLU A 51 -8.17 21.41 5.67
C GLU A 51 -7.62 20.29 4.78
N TYR A 52 -8.45 19.74 3.90
CA TYR A 52 -8.07 18.79 2.88
C TYR A 52 -7.71 19.51 1.58
N ALA A 53 -7.07 18.82 0.64
CA ALA A 53 -6.74 19.37 -0.67
C ALA A 53 -7.98 19.93 -1.41
N GLN A 54 -9.16 19.33 -1.20
CA GLN A 54 -10.43 19.82 -1.75
C GLN A 54 -10.90 21.14 -1.16
N ASP A 55 -10.44 21.49 0.05
CA ASP A 55 -10.86 22.70 0.77
C ASP A 55 -9.98 23.92 0.45
N LEU A 56 -8.81 23.69 -0.16
CA LEU A 56 -7.85 24.76 -0.47
C LEU A 56 -8.45 25.80 -1.43
N THR A 57 -8.17 27.07 -1.16
CA THR A 57 -8.60 28.19 -1.98
C THR A 57 -7.48 29.23 -2.11
N ALA A 58 -7.49 29.98 -3.21
CA ALA A 58 -6.61 31.13 -3.42
C ALA A 58 -7.40 32.31 -4.02
N GLU A 59 -6.98 33.54 -3.74
CA GLU A 59 -7.61 34.70 -4.31
C GLU A 59 -7.46 34.74 -5.84
N GLY A 60 -8.55 34.97 -6.53
CA GLY A 60 -8.58 34.99 -8.01
C GLY A 60 -8.36 33.64 -8.68
N MET A 61 -8.55 32.52 -7.95
CA MET A 61 -8.37 31.20 -8.52
C MET A 61 -9.39 30.89 -9.60
N LEU A 62 -8.94 30.16 -10.60
CA LEU A 62 -9.75 29.50 -11.62
C LEU A 62 -10.02 28.04 -11.24
N TRP A 63 -11.03 27.47 -11.89
CA TRP A 63 -11.33 26.05 -11.80
C TRP A 63 -10.89 25.33 -13.06
N GLY A 64 -10.20 24.18 -12.87
CA GLY A 64 -9.80 23.31 -13.95
C GLY A 64 -10.73 22.12 -14.10
N ALA A 65 -10.92 21.65 -15.35
CA ALA A 65 -11.65 20.44 -15.68
C ALA A 65 -10.96 19.70 -16.84
N THR A 66 -11.18 18.38 -16.94
CA THR A 66 -10.55 17.53 -17.95
C THR A 66 -11.58 17.05 -18.98
N THR A 67 -11.26 17.19 -20.27
CA THR A 67 -11.96 16.50 -21.34
C THR A 67 -11.42 15.10 -21.47
N ARG A 68 -12.29 14.09 -21.32
CA ARG A 68 -11.91 12.68 -21.31
C ARG A 68 -12.50 11.92 -22.48
N SER A 69 -11.76 10.92 -22.99
CA SER A 69 -12.22 10.05 -24.06
C SER A 69 -13.42 9.20 -23.65
N PRO A 70 -14.47 9.14 -24.46
CA PRO A 70 -15.59 8.20 -24.27
C PRO A 70 -15.29 6.79 -24.82
N HIS A 71 -14.10 6.57 -25.42
CA HIS A 71 -13.70 5.33 -26.05
C HIS A 71 -12.57 4.65 -25.30
N PRO A 72 -12.58 3.33 -25.15
CA PRO A 72 -11.48 2.57 -24.57
C PRO A 72 -10.28 2.46 -25.51
N HIS A 73 -10.51 2.54 -26.83
CA HIS A 73 -9.46 2.56 -27.84
C HIS A 73 -9.97 3.26 -29.10
N ALA A 74 -9.31 4.35 -29.49
CA ALA A 74 -9.69 5.10 -30.70
C ALA A 74 -8.55 5.96 -31.20
N ARG A 75 -8.48 6.19 -32.49
CA ARG A 75 -7.64 7.23 -33.10
C ARG A 75 -8.32 8.58 -32.93
N ILE A 76 -7.60 9.59 -32.54
CA ILE A 76 -8.04 10.99 -32.55
C ILE A 76 -7.82 11.53 -33.97
N ILE A 77 -8.91 11.96 -34.62
CA ILE A 77 -8.86 12.55 -35.98
C ILE A 77 -8.64 14.06 -35.90
N SER A 78 -9.38 14.70 -34.97
CA SER A 78 -9.25 16.15 -34.73
C SER A 78 -9.72 16.52 -33.32
N ILE A 79 -9.15 17.62 -32.80
CA ILE A 79 -9.57 18.25 -31.54
C ILE A 79 -9.89 19.71 -31.88
N ASP A 80 -11.17 20.10 -31.72
CA ASP A 80 -11.61 21.49 -31.90
C ASP A 80 -11.96 22.09 -30.53
N VAL A 81 -11.12 23.02 -30.08
CA VAL A 81 -11.28 23.73 -28.80
C VAL A 81 -12.14 25.00 -28.92
N ALA A 82 -12.45 25.44 -30.15
CA ALA A 82 -13.19 26.68 -30.38
C ALA A 82 -14.57 26.73 -29.71
N PRO A 83 -15.38 25.66 -29.70
CA PRO A 83 -16.68 25.67 -29.00
C PRO A 83 -16.52 25.94 -27.51
N ALA A 84 -15.52 25.38 -26.84
CA ALA A 84 -15.25 25.61 -25.41
C ALA A 84 -14.80 27.06 -25.15
N LEU A 85 -13.94 27.61 -25.99
CA LEU A 85 -13.46 29.00 -25.88
C LEU A 85 -14.56 30.06 -26.10
N THR A 86 -15.69 29.69 -26.72
CA THR A 86 -16.84 30.62 -26.88
C THR A 86 -17.68 30.76 -25.61
N ILE A 87 -17.48 29.90 -24.62
CA ILE A 87 -18.22 29.94 -23.36
C ILE A 87 -17.64 31.09 -22.48
N GLY A 88 -18.50 32.02 -22.07
CA GLY A 88 -18.09 33.13 -21.21
C GLY A 88 -17.54 32.60 -19.88
N GLY A 89 -16.44 33.20 -19.40
CA GLY A 89 -15.75 32.76 -18.19
C GLY A 89 -14.66 31.70 -18.41
N VAL A 90 -14.47 31.18 -19.64
CA VAL A 90 -13.34 30.29 -19.98
C VAL A 90 -12.10 31.13 -20.27
N HIS A 91 -10.99 30.80 -19.61
CA HIS A 91 -9.70 31.48 -19.71
C HIS A 91 -8.68 30.73 -20.58
N ALA A 92 -8.71 29.37 -20.56
CA ALA A 92 -7.80 28.55 -21.33
C ALA A 92 -8.41 27.18 -21.66
N VAL A 93 -8.02 26.63 -22.81
CA VAL A 93 -8.22 25.22 -23.17
C VAL A 93 -6.90 24.74 -23.74
N LEU A 94 -6.27 23.76 -23.10
CA LEU A 94 -4.96 23.23 -23.48
C LEU A 94 -5.09 21.78 -23.97
N THR A 95 -4.27 21.42 -24.95
CA THR A 95 -4.17 20.11 -25.57
C THR A 95 -2.74 19.57 -25.47
N ALA A 96 -2.46 18.42 -26.07
CA ALA A 96 -1.12 17.83 -26.10
C ALA A 96 -0.06 18.77 -26.72
N ASP A 97 -0.45 19.60 -27.67
CA ASP A 97 0.46 20.57 -28.34
C ASP A 97 0.94 21.66 -27.37
N ASP A 98 0.25 21.88 -26.26
CA ASP A 98 0.57 22.88 -25.25
C ASP A 98 1.49 22.34 -24.14
N VAL A 99 1.87 21.05 -24.17
CA VAL A 99 2.80 20.46 -23.19
C VAL A 99 4.21 20.96 -23.45
N PRO A 100 4.81 21.77 -22.56
CA PRO A 100 6.04 22.49 -22.89
C PRO A 100 7.32 21.64 -22.79
N GLY A 101 7.24 20.48 -22.12
CA GLY A 101 8.38 19.59 -21.87
C GLY A 101 8.15 18.19 -22.39
N ARG A 102 8.38 17.18 -21.56
CA ARG A 102 8.16 15.78 -21.91
C ARG A 102 6.67 15.47 -21.96
N ALA A 103 6.20 15.03 -23.13
CA ALA A 103 4.79 14.75 -23.38
C ALA A 103 4.24 13.50 -22.68
N VAL A 104 5.09 12.72 -22.02
CA VAL A 104 4.74 11.50 -21.28
C VAL A 104 5.28 11.54 -19.86
N PHE A 105 4.56 10.91 -18.95
CA PHE A 105 4.92 10.77 -17.55
C PHE A 105 4.70 9.31 -17.08
N GLY A 106 5.08 8.99 -15.86
CA GLY A 106 4.88 7.68 -15.24
C GLY A 106 5.87 7.42 -14.13
N LEU A 107 5.48 6.60 -13.15
CA LEU A 107 6.25 6.36 -11.93
C LEU A 107 7.50 5.51 -12.17
N GLU A 108 7.36 4.32 -12.78
CA GLU A 108 8.49 3.44 -13.12
C GLU A 108 8.95 3.65 -14.59
N HIS A 109 7.99 3.83 -15.48
CA HIS A 109 8.20 4.08 -16.89
C HIS A 109 7.35 5.25 -17.35
N ALA A 110 7.97 6.20 -18.02
CA ALA A 110 7.25 7.34 -18.57
C ALA A 110 6.62 6.96 -19.93
N ASP A 111 5.46 6.32 -19.89
CA ASP A 111 4.73 5.83 -21.06
C ASP A 111 3.30 6.41 -21.20
N GLN A 112 2.76 7.04 -20.15
CA GLN A 112 1.43 7.65 -20.18
C GLN A 112 1.51 9.08 -20.73
N PRO A 113 0.72 9.44 -21.77
CA PRO A 113 0.66 10.82 -22.26
C PRO A 113 0.10 11.77 -21.21
N VAL A 114 0.67 12.99 -21.13
CA VAL A 114 0.06 14.07 -20.32
C VAL A 114 -1.34 14.37 -20.82
N LEU A 115 -1.51 14.49 -22.15
CA LEU A 115 -2.78 14.57 -22.86
C LEU A 115 -2.65 13.73 -24.13
N ALA A 116 -3.66 12.93 -24.45
CA ALA A 116 -3.64 12.11 -25.66
C ALA A 116 -3.77 12.98 -26.91
N SER A 117 -2.99 12.66 -27.96
CA SER A 117 -2.95 13.44 -29.23
C SER A 117 -3.29 12.62 -30.47
N GLU A 118 -2.86 11.36 -30.54
CA GLU A 118 -3.03 10.51 -31.74
C GLU A 118 -4.00 9.35 -31.47
N VAL A 119 -3.86 8.70 -30.32
CA VAL A 119 -4.62 7.51 -29.95
C VAL A 119 -4.99 7.62 -28.49
N VAL A 120 -6.20 7.24 -28.15
CA VAL A 120 -6.62 6.97 -26.78
C VAL A 120 -6.57 5.46 -26.53
N ASN A 121 -6.04 5.06 -25.37
CA ASN A 121 -5.76 3.67 -25.02
C ASN A 121 -6.64 3.11 -23.91
N TYR A 122 -7.40 3.97 -23.22
CA TYR A 122 -8.38 3.52 -22.24
C TYR A 122 -9.56 4.50 -22.14
N TRP A 123 -10.67 4.03 -21.63
CA TRP A 123 -11.87 4.83 -21.40
C TRP A 123 -11.64 5.85 -20.28
N GLY A 124 -11.81 7.13 -20.60
CA GLY A 124 -11.54 8.23 -19.66
C GLY A 124 -10.17 8.85 -19.76
N GLU A 125 -9.35 8.47 -20.76
CA GLU A 125 -8.04 9.09 -20.99
C GLU A 125 -8.15 10.59 -21.25
N PRO A 126 -7.31 11.45 -20.60
CA PRO A 126 -7.33 12.89 -20.80
C PRO A 126 -6.93 13.30 -22.21
N VAL A 127 -7.71 14.19 -22.84
CA VAL A 127 -7.43 14.71 -24.20
C VAL A 127 -7.21 16.23 -24.19
N ALA A 128 -7.91 16.96 -23.33
CA ALA A 128 -7.72 18.40 -23.13
C ALA A 128 -8.02 18.79 -21.69
N VAL A 129 -7.52 19.95 -21.29
CA VAL A 129 -7.82 20.54 -19.96
C VAL A 129 -8.27 21.99 -20.13
N VAL A 130 -9.18 22.41 -19.29
CA VAL A 130 -9.83 23.73 -19.34
C VAL A 130 -9.61 24.46 -18.03
N ALA A 131 -9.43 25.80 -18.09
CA ALA A 131 -9.53 26.68 -16.93
C ALA A 131 -10.64 27.71 -17.12
N ALA A 132 -11.50 27.87 -16.10
CA ALA A 132 -12.63 28.81 -16.11
C ALA A 132 -12.85 29.47 -14.74
N GLU A 133 -13.69 30.52 -14.70
CA GLU A 133 -13.97 31.33 -13.49
C GLU A 133 -14.65 30.53 -12.36
N ASP A 134 -15.40 29.48 -12.69
CA ASP A 134 -16.08 28.61 -11.74
C ASP A 134 -16.11 27.16 -12.22
N GLU A 135 -16.41 26.23 -11.29
CA GLU A 135 -16.39 24.79 -11.52
C GLU A 135 -17.39 24.35 -12.59
N ASP A 136 -18.62 24.88 -12.56
CA ASP A 136 -19.68 24.51 -13.54
C ASP A 136 -19.28 24.96 -14.95
N THR A 137 -18.76 26.18 -15.07
CA THR A 137 -18.25 26.69 -16.35
C THR A 137 -17.09 25.86 -16.89
N ALA A 138 -16.14 25.45 -16.01
CA ALA A 138 -15.01 24.59 -16.41
C ALA A 138 -15.51 23.23 -16.92
N ARG A 139 -16.43 22.57 -16.20
CA ARG A 139 -17.05 21.29 -16.61
C ARG A 139 -17.82 21.39 -17.92
N ARG A 140 -18.65 22.45 -18.08
CA ARG A 140 -19.38 22.69 -19.33
C ARG A 140 -18.42 22.95 -20.50
N ALA A 141 -17.35 23.68 -20.29
CA ALA A 141 -16.36 23.93 -21.31
C ALA A 141 -15.57 22.66 -21.68
N ALA A 142 -15.18 21.86 -20.70
CA ALA A 142 -14.54 20.57 -20.97
C ALA A 142 -15.43 19.62 -21.78
N ALA A 143 -16.74 19.62 -21.52
CA ALA A 143 -17.72 18.86 -22.30
C ALA A 143 -17.99 19.46 -23.71
N ALA A 144 -17.64 20.73 -23.94
CA ALA A 144 -17.83 21.40 -25.20
C ALA A 144 -16.63 21.29 -26.15
N VAL A 145 -15.48 20.78 -25.71
CA VAL A 145 -14.35 20.46 -26.59
C VAL A 145 -14.82 19.36 -27.55
N ALA A 146 -14.79 19.64 -28.86
CA ALA A 146 -15.25 18.71 -29.87
C ALA A 146 -14.09 17.83 -30.35
N VAL A 147 -14.16 16.54 -30.07
CA VAL A 147 -13.14 15.57 -30.50
C VAL A 147 -13.76 14.58 -31.47
N GLU A 148 -13.18 14.45 -32.64
CA GLU A 148 -13.58 13.43 -33.62
C GLU A 148 -12.69 12.20 -33.45
N TYR A 149 -13.35 11.05 -33.25
CA TYR A 149 -12.67 9.77 -33.03
C TYR A 149 -12.99 8.77 -34.14
N GLU A 150 -12.00 7.95 -34.47
CA GLU A 150 -12.18 6.70 -35.21
C GLU A 150 -12.01 5.54 -34.25
N PRO A 151 -13.11 4.90 -33.78
CA PRO A 151 -13.04 3.79 -32.84
C PRO A 151 -12.23 2.61 -33.38
N MET A 152 -11.44 2.00 -32.50
CA MET A 152 -10.63 0.81 -32.76
C MET A 152 -11.07 -0.33 -31.84
N GLU A 153 -10.80 -1.57 -32.25
CA GLU A 153 -11.08 -2.74 -31.39
C GLU A 153 -10.16 -2.74 -30.16
N PRO A 154 -10.71 -2.72 -28.92
CA PRO A 154 -9.89 -2.73 -27.75
C PRO A 154 -9.42 -4.14 -27.39
N LEU A 155 -8.17 -4.30 -26.98
CA LEU A 155 -7.61 -5.51 -26.41
C LEU A 155 -7.88 -5.49 -24.87
N VAL A 156 -8.84 -6.28 -24.39
CA VAL A 156 -9.28 -6.26 -22.99
C VAL A 156 -9.01 -7.57 -22.23
N ASP A 157 -8.65 -8.66 -22.92
CA ASP A 157 -8.33 -9.93 -22.27
C ASP A 157 -6.82 -10.02 -21.99
N PRO A 158 -6.39 -10.07 -20.71
CA PRO A 158 -4.97 -10.17 -20.35
C PRO A 158 -4.29 -11.45 -20.86
N LEU A 159 -5.05 -12.55 -21.05
CA LEU A 159 -4.48 -13.78 -21.61
C LEU A 159 -4.24 -13.66 -23.12
N GLU A 160 -5.10 -12.95 -23.82
CA GLU A 160 -4.88 -12.63 -25.22
C GLU A 160 -3.71 -11.66 -25.38
N ALA A 161 -3.60 -10.65 -24.50
CA ALA A 161 -2.46 -9.73 -24.45
C ALA A 161 -1.14 -10.46 -24.22
N ASP A 162 -1.11 -11.42 -23.27
CA ASP A 162 0.06 -12.27 -23.02
C ASP A 162 0.45 -13.11 -24.27
N THR A 163 -0.54 -13.65 -24.98
CA THR A 163 -0.31 -14.43 -26.21
C THR A 163 0.23 -13.56 -27.36
N ARG A 164 -0.17 -12.29 -27.41
CA ARG A 164 0.30 -11.28 -28.40
C ARG A 164 1.62 -10.64 -28.02
N ASP A 165 2.22 -11.00 -26.87
CA ASP A 165 3.43 -10.39 -26.29
C ASP A 165 3.27 -8.90 -25.92
N GLU A 166 2.02 -8.46 -25.69
CA GLU A 166 1.70 -7.14 -25.15
C GLU A 166 1.89 -7.16 -23.64
N VAL A 167 3.14 -6.96 -23.20
CA VAL A 167 3.54 -7.10 -21.79
C VAL A 167 4.49 -5.97 -21.36
N PHE A 168 4.33 -5.52 -20.12
CA PHE A 168 5.27 -4.60 -19.47
C PHE A 168 6.48 -5.34 -18.89
N ARG A 169 6.24 -6.54 -18.32
CA ARG A 169 7.29 -7.36 -17.71
C ARG A 169 6.93 -8.84 -17.78
N ARG A 170 7.98 -9.66 -17.97
CA ARG A 170 7.92 -11.11 -17.74
C ARG A 170 8.79 -11.49 -16.55
N MET A 171 8.34 -12.43 -15.75
CA MET A 171 9.08 -13.00 -14.63
C MET A 171 9.24 -14.51 -14.82
N ARG A 172 10.42 -15.02 -14.49
CA ARG A 172 10.69 -16.45 -14.45
C ARG A 172 11.45 -16.78 -13.17
N ILE A 173 10.91 -17.66 -12.36
CA ILE A 173 11.54 -18.13 -11.12
C ILE A 173 11.69 -19.63 -11.18
N ARG A 174 12.92 -20.10 -10.96
CA ARG A 174 13.23 -21.54 -10.91
C ARG A 174 14.19 -21.79 -9.76
N ARG A 175 13.76 -22.67 -8.85
CA ARG A 175 14.60 -23.05 -7.71
C ARG A 175 14.36 -24.51 -7.32
N GLY A 176 15.40 -25.21 -6.86
CA GLY A 176 15.35 -26.61 -6.49
C GLY A 176 15.33 -27.57 -7.68
N ASP A 177 15.12 -28.87 -7.40
CA ASP A 177 15.07 -29.89 -8.44
C ASP A 177 13.76 -29.82 -9.21
N GLN A 178 13.81 -29.38 -10.45
CA GLN A 178 12.64 -29.26 -11.33
C GLN A 178 12.02 -30.60 -11.71
N ASN A 179 12.67 -31.71 -11.39
CA ASN A 179 12.14 -33.08 -11.55
C ASN A 179 11.52 -33.64 -10.25
N ALA A 180 11.58 -32.89 -9.14
CA ALA A 180 10.93 -33.32 -7.90
C ALA A 180 9.43 -33.59 -8.14
N ARG A 181 8.90 -34.61 -7.48
CA ARG A 181 7.47 -34.97 -7.55
C ARG A 181 6.98 -35.34 -6.16
N GLY A 182 5.71 -34.98 -5.90
CA GLY A 182 5.00 -35.41 -4.71
C GLY A 182 4.10 -36.60 -4.97
N ASP A 183 3.64 -37.24 -3.91
CA ASP A 183 2.71 -38.36 -3.96
C ASP A 183 1.26 -37.94 -4.17
N VAL A 184 0.92 -36.71 -3.68
CA VAL A 184 -0.39 -36.10 -3.79
C VAL A 184 -0.26 -34.80 -4.57
N VAL A 185 -1.14 -34.63 -5.55
CA VAL A 185 -1.12 -33.49 -6.48
C VAL A 185 -2.48 -32.78 -6.45
N VAL A 186 -2.47 -31.47 -6.31
CA VAL A 186 -3.65 -30.62 -6.49
C VAL A 186 -3.37 -29.52 -7.49
N GLU A 187 -4.39 -29.19 -8.27
CA GLU A 187 -4.33 -28.11 -9.28
C GLU A 187 -5.51 -27.18 -9.11
N GLY A 188 -5.33 -25.95 -9.56
CA GLY A 188 -6.41 -24.96 -9.56
C GLY A 188 -6.13 -23.77 -10.46
N TYR A 189 -7.21 -23.19 -10.94
CA TYR A 189 -7.25 -21.92 -11.63
C TYR A 189 -7.97 -20.91 -10.75
N TYR A 190 -7.41 -19.72 -10.59
CA TYR A 190 -7.93 -18.69 -9.70
C TYR A 190 -8.00 -17.35 -10.40
N GLU A 191 -9.07 -16.60 -10.11
CA GLU A 191 -9.29 -15.26 -10.63
C GLU A 191 -9.47 -14.26 -9.50
N VAL A 192 -8.84 -13.10 -9.65
CA VAL A 192 -9.06 -11.93 -8.79
C VAL A 192 -9.53 -10.79 -9.66
N GLY A 193 -10.67 -10.19 -9.30
CA GLY A 193 -11.26 -9.04 -9.99
C GLY A 193 -10.49 -7.75 -9.77
N MET A 194 -10.81 -6.73 -10.56
CA MET A 194 -10.28 -5.38 -10.38
C MET A 194 -10.97 -4.72 -9.18
N GLN A 195 -10.20 -4.18 -8.22
CA GLN A 195 -10.70 -3.50 -7.04
C GLN A 195 -10.22 -2.05 -7.03
N ASP A 196 -11.11 -1.12 -6.66
CA ASP A 196 -10.76 0.28 -6.41
C ASP A 196 -10.23 0.46 -4.99
N GLN A 197 -9.30 1.40 -4.80
CA GLN A 197 -8.80 1.77 -3.46
C GLN A 197 -9.88 2.46 -2.62
N ALA A 198 -10.86 3.05 -3.27
CA ALA A 198 -12.04 3.69 -2.71
C ALA A 198 -11.73 4.71 -1.58
N PRO A 199 -10.73 5.60 -1.75
CA PRO A 199 -10.52 6.66 -0.77
C PRO A 199 -11.73 7.59 -0.73
N LEU A 200 -12.12 8.06 0.45
CA LEU A 200 -13.27 8.98 0.58
C LEU A 200 -12.99 10.34 -0.08
N GLY A 201 -11.76 10.87 0.08
CA GLY A 201 -11.30 12.03 -0.66
C GLY A 201 -10.94 11.65 -2.10
N THR A 202 -11.49 12.36 -3.08
CA THR A 202 -11.11 12.20 -4.50
C THR A 202 -9.80 12.94 -4.80
N GLU A 203 -9.31 12.84 -6.03
CA GLU A 203 -8.17 13.60 -6.52
C GLU A 203 -8.50 15.09 -6.45
N ALA A 204 -7.60 15.86 -5.85
CA ALA A 204 -7.75 17.30 -5.70
C ALA A 204 -6.40 17.99 -5.62
N GLY A 205 -6.38 19.24 -6.07
CA GLY A 205 -5.19 20.07 -5.94
C GLY A 205 -5.45 21.52 -6.31
N LEU A 206 -4.45 22.33 -5.95
CA LEU A 206 -4.35 23.75 -6.27
C LEU A 206 -2.92 24.04 -6.73
N ALA A 207 -2.76 24.65 -7.89
CA ALA A 207 -1.47 25.18 -8.35
C ALA A 207 -1.47 26.70 -8.32
N VAL A 208 -0.42 27.30 -7.75
CA VAL A 208 -0.29 28.76 -7.60
C VAL A 208 0.99 29.20 -8.27
N PRO A 209 0.94 30.01 -9.36
CA PRO A 209 2.14 30.53 -10.00
C PRO A 209 2.87 31.51 -9.07
N ASP A 210 4.21 31.43 -9.01
CA ASP A 210 5.04 32.27 -8.12
C ASP A 210 5.35 33.67 -8.70
N GLY A 211 4.87 33.96 -9.91
CA GLY A 211 5.12 35.22 -10.61
C GLY A 211 6.52 35.34 -11.24
N HIS A 212 7.37 34.30 -11.12
CA HIS A 212 8.74 34.27 -11.64
C HIS A 212 8.97 33.11 -12.61
N GLY A 213 7.90 32.47 -13.07
CA GLY A 213 7.93 31.34 -13.98
C GLY A 213 8.03 29.98 -13.28
N GLY A 214 7.82 29.95 -11.98
CA GLY A 214 7.66 28.77 -11.14
C GLY A 214 6.24 28.57 -10.63
N VAL A 215 5.99 27.49 -9.92
CA VAL A 215 4.68 27.10 -9.40
C VAL A 215 4.78 26.37 -8.05
N ASP A 216 3.90 26.73 -7.14
CA ASP A 216 3.60 26.01 -5.91
C ASP A 216 2.44 25.03 -6.18
N LEU A 217 2.68 23.73 -5.99
CA LEU A 217 1.72 22.67 -6.21
C LEU A 217 1.25 22.08 -4.87
N TYR A 218 -0.04 22.18 -4.61
CA TYR A 218 -0.73 21.56 -3.48
C TYR A 218 -1.67 20.49 -4.02
N ALA A 219 -1.28 19.22 -3.98
CA ALA A 219 -2.10 18.14 -4.52
C ALA A 219 -2.11 16.91 -3.62
N THR A 220 -3.12 16.06 -3.81
CA THR A 220 -3.19 14.77 -3.13
C THR A 220 -2.08 13.85 -3.64
N SER A 221 -1.15 13.45 -2.78
CA SER A 221 0.06 12.69 -3.13
C SER A 221 0.44 11.70 -2.05
N GLN A 222 1.11 10.62 -2.43
CA GLN A 222 1.86 9.75 -1.52
C GLN A 222 3.38 9.98 -1.63
N PHE A 223 3.86 10.73 -2.67
CA PHE A 223 5.29 10.84 -2.96
C PHE A 223 5.64 12.19 -3.63
N ILE A 224 5.57 13.28 -2.88
CA ILE A 224 5.70 14.66 -3.42
C ILE A 224 6.99 14.93 -4.20
N HIS A 225 8.12 14.28 -3.89
CA HIS A 225 9.36 14.51 -4.62
C HIS A 225 9.34 13.88 -6.02
N VAL A 226 8.78 12.68 -6.16
CA VAL A 226 8.61 12.03 -7.47
C VAL A 226 7.53 12.73 -8.29
N ASP A 227 6.47 13.23 -7.65
CA ASP A 227 5.48 14.07 -8.34
C ASP A 227 6.12 15.35 -8.87
N GLN A 228 6.95 16.02 -8.06
CA GLN A 228 7.73 17.18 -8.47
C GLN A 228 8.61 16.86 -9.68
N GLU A 229 9.34 15.74 -9.67
CA GLU A 229 10.21 15.32 -10.79
C GLU A 229 9.43 15.13 -12.09
N GLN A 230 8.26 14.48 -12.03
CA GLN A 230 7.41 14.28 -13.19
C GLN A 230 6.82 15.60 -13.73
N VAL A 231 6.36 16.48 -12.82
CA VAL A 231 5.88 17.83 -13.18
C VAL A 231 6.99 18.66 -13.81
N VAL A 232 8.18 18.69 -13.22
CA VAL A 232 9.37 19.37 -13.74
C VAL A 232 9.69 18.90 -15.17
N ALA A 233 9.71 17.58 -15.38
CA ALA A 233 10.01 17.00 -16.69
C ALA A 233 8.95 17.35 -17.75
N SER A 234 7.66 17.29 -17.39
CA SER A 234 6.56 17.57 -18.33
C SER A 234 6.39 19.06 -18.62
N LEU A 235 6.78 19.93 -17.70
CA LEU A 235 6.72 21.38 -17.89
C LEU A 235 8.01 21.97 -18.47
N GLY A 236 9.10 21.19 -18.59
CA GLY A 236 10.40 21.68 -19.03
C GLY A 236 11.02 22.71 -18.08
N LEU A 237 10.70 22.63 -16.80
CA LEU A 237 11.17 23.53 -15.73
C LEU A 237 12.42 22.96 -15.05
N ARG A 238 13.03 23.77 -14.17
CA ARG A 238 14.04 23.32 -13.22
C ARG A 238 13.37 22.91 -11.90
N SER A 239 14.00 22.04 -11.13
CA SER A 239 13.46 21.56 -9.85
C SER A 239 13.17 22.71 -8.85
N ASP A 240 13.98 23.78 -8.86
CA ASP A 240 13.78 24.95 -7.98
C ASP A 240 12.59 25.85 -8.40
N GLN A 241 11.99 25.61 -9.56
CA GLN A 241 10.81 26.32 -10.06
C GLN A 241 9.49 25.60 -9.73
N VAL A 242 9.53 24.38 -9.22
CA VAL A 242 8.34 23.63 -8.78
C VAL A 242 8.51 23.28 -7.32
N ARG A 243 7.60 23.71 -6.46
CA ARG A 243 7.54 23.32 -5.05
C ARG A 243 6.28 22.50 -4.80
N ALA A 244 6.45 21.23 -4.47
CA ALA A 244 5.35 20.37 -4.10
C ALA A 244 5.14 20.39 -2.58
N HIS A 245 3.93 20.74 -2.15
CA HIS A 245 3.54 20.89 -0.76
C HIS A 245 2.67 19.73 -0.28
N PRO A 246 2.92 19.20 0.93
CA PRO A 246 2.02 18.25 1.57
C PRO A 246 0.63 18.87 1.80
N THR A 247 -0.42 18.08 1.57
CA THR A 247 -1.82 18.49 1.79
C THR A 247 -2.55 17.52 2.69
N GLY A 248 -3.73 17.91 3.18
CA GLY A 248 -4.65 16.97 3.82
C GLY A 248 -5.23 15.99 2.80
N ILE A 249 -5.18 14.67 3.12
CA ILE A 249 -5.59 13.61 2.22
C ILE A 249 -6.64 12.73 2.90
N GLY A 250 -7.75 12.47 2.19
CA GLY A 250 -8.88 11.68 2.64
C GLY A 250 -8.76 10.18 2.34
N GLY A 251 -7.57 9.60 2.57
CA GLY A 251 -7.24 8.22 2.24
C GLY A 251 -6.47 8.09 0.93
N ALA A 252 -5.67 7.02 0.80
CA ALA A 252 -4.88 6.77 -0.40
C ALA A 252 -4.84 5.29 -0.80
N PHE A 253 -4.37 4.39 0.06
CA PHE A 253 -4.29 2.93 -0.15
C PHE A 253 -3.50 2.49 -1.41
N GLY A 254 -2.71 3.42 -2.00
CA GLY A 254 -1.97 3.25 -3.24
C GLY A 254 -2.45 4.15 -4.40
N ALA A 255 -3.68 4.68 -4.37
CA ALA A 255 -4.24 5.49 -5.46
C ALA A 255 -3.53 6.84 -5.68
N ARG A 256 -2.66 7.26 -4.77
CA ARG A 256 -1.96 8.56 -4.81
C ARG A 256 -0.45 8.40 -5.04
N GLU A 257 0.00 7.24 -5.52
CA GLU A 257 1.39 7.05 -5.95
C GLU A 257 1.63 7.56 -7.36
N ASP A 258 0.63 7.43 -8.22
CA ASP A 258 0.69 7.92 -9.60
C ASP A 258 0.22 9.38 -9.68
N VAL A 259 0.91 10.15 -10.52
CA VAL A 259 0.49 11.50 -10.93
C VAL A 259 -0.81 11.41 -11.73
N ASN A 260 -1.76 12.28 -11.45
CA ASN A 260 -3.03 12.37 -12.18
C ASN A 260 -3.32 13.80 -12.65
N LEU A 261 -3.83 14.68 -11.78
CA LEU A 261 -4.14 16.08 -12.13
C LEU A 261 -2.95 17.05 -11.96
N HIS A 262 -1.83 16.63 -11.39
CA HIS A 262 -0.72 17.48 -10.97
C HIS A 262 -0.12 18.30 -12.12
N ILE A 263 0.19 17.64 -13.25
CA ILE A 263 0.75 18.30 -14.44
C ILE A 263 -0.28 19.23 -15.07
N HIS A 264 -1.54 18.79 -15.18
CA HIS A 264 -2.64 19.58 -15.73
C HIS A 264 -2.87 20.88 -14.95
N LEU A 265 -2.89 20.80 -13.63
CA LEU A 265 -2.99 21.97 -12.73
C LEU A 265 -1.88 22.98 -13.02
N CYS A 266 -0.63 22.51 -13.03
CA CYS A 266 0.52 23.38 -13.21
C CYS A 266 0.56 23.98 -14.61
N MET A 267 0.19 23.22 -15.67
CA MET A 267 0.06 23.72 -17.04
C MET A 267 -0.95 24.86 -17.10
N LEU A 268 -2.16 24.66 -16.57
CA LEU A 268 -3.22 25.68 -16.57
C LEU A 268 -2.81 26.92 -15.75
N ALA A 269 -2.23 26.73 -14.58
CA ALA A 269 -1.81 27.84 -13.70
C ALA A 269 -0.71 28.70 -14.34
N LEU A 270 0.31 28.08 -14.93
CA LEU A 270 1.40 28.79 -15.62
C LEU A 270 0.91 29.48 -16.90
N HIS A 271 0.00 28.85 -17.67
CA HIS A 271 -0.56 29.41 -18.90
C HIS A 271 -1.43 30.65 -18.62
N THR A 272 -2.29 30.57 -17.58
CA THR A 272 -3.22 31.66 -17.23
C THR A 272 -2.57 32.74 -16.36
N GLY A 273 -1.45 32.44 -15.69
CA GLY A 273 -0.83 33.30 -14.69
C GLY A 273 -1.69 33.48 -13.42
N GLN A 274 -2.67 32.60 -13.18
CA GLN A 274 -3.59 32.63 -12.06
C GLN A 274 -3.55 31.29 -11.32
N PRO A 275 -3.89 31.25 -10.01
CA PRO A 275 -4.08 29.99 -9.31
C PRO A 275 -5.18 29.16 -9.99
N VAL A 276 -4.97 27.84 -10.09
CA VAL A 276 -5.97 26.90 -10.65
C VAL A 276 -6.21 25.77 -9.68
N LYS A 277 -7.48 25.47 -9.42
CA LYS A 277 -7.93 24.35 -8.60
C LYS A 277 -8.62 23.30 -9.46
N MET A 278 -8.36 22.02 -9.21
CA MET A 278 -9.10 20.89 -9.78
C MET A 278 -9.55 19.94 -8.66
N VAL A 279 -10.76 19.42 -8.81
CA VAL A 279 -11.32 18.40 -7.92
C VAL A 279 -12.11 17.41 -8.78
N TYR A 280 -11.74 16.14 -8.76
CA TYR A 280 -12.50 15.11 -9.46
C TYR A 280 -13.77 14.78 -8.69
N ASP A 281 -14.88 14.60 -9.39
CA ASP A 281 -16.01 13.91 -8.79
C ASP A 281 -15.74 12.40 -8.67
N ARG A 282 -16.65 11.66 -8.06
CA ARG A 282 -16.41 10.23 -7.83
C ARG A 282 -16.29 9.43 -9.13
N SER A 283 -17.09 9.74 -10.13
CA SER A 283 -17.02 9.03 -11.41
C SER A 283 -15.74 9.33 -12.16
N GLU A 284 -15.29 10.58 -12.12
CA GLU A 284 -14.01 10.98 -12.69
C GLU A 284 -12.84 10.36 -11.90
N SER A 285 -12.94 10.23 -10.59
CA SER A 285 -11.95 9.55 -9.75
C SER A 285 -11.75 8.08 -10.20
N PHE A 286 -12.84 7.33 -10.45
CA PHE A 286 -12.76 5.95 -10.98
C PHE A 286 -12.09 5.83 -12.35
N THR A 287 -12.06 6.89 -13.14
CA THR A 287 -11.41 6.90 -14.45
C THR A 287 -10.03 7.55 -14.45
N GLY A 288 -9.76 8.36 -13.44
CA GLY A 288 -8.58 9.23 -13.39
C GLY A 288 -7.46 8.75 -12.49
N HIS A 289 -7.60 7.60 -11.82
CA HIS A 289 -6.52 6.98 -11.06
C HIS A 289 -6.38 5.48 -11.37
N VAL A 290 -5.32 4.86 -10.85
CA VAL A 290 -4.99 3.45 -11.06
C VAL A 290 -5.75 2.54 -10.07
N HIS A 291 -5.91 1.25 -10.43
CA HIS A 291 -6.68 0.26 -9.64
C HIS A 291 -5.83 -0.96 -9.27
N ARG A 292 -6.36 -1.85 -8.39
CA ARG A 292 -5.75 -3.17 -8.15
C ARG A 292 -5.76 -3.99 -9.44
N HIS A 293 -4.61 -4.51 -9.81
CA HIS A 293 -4.45 -5.42 -10.94
C HIS A 293 -5.37 -6.63 -10.81
N PRO A 294 -6.29 -6.89 -11.73
CA PRO A 294 -6.94 -8.19 -11.81
C PRO A 294 -5.91 -9.26 -12.16
N ALA A 295 -6.16 -10.48 -11.69
CA ALA A 295 -5.21 -11.58 -11.87
C ALA A 295 -5.88 -12.85 -12.37
N ARG A 296 -5.17 -13.59 -13.23
CA ARG A 296 -5.47 -14.94 -13.69
C ARG A 296 -4.30 -15.83 -13.30
N MET A 297 -4.57 -16.90 -12.53
CA MET A 297 -3.50 -17.68 -11.92
C MET A 297 -3.78 -19.17 -12.04
N TRP A 298 -2.75 -19.94 -12.38
CA TRP A 298 -2.75 -21.41 -12.38
C TRP A 298 -1.76 -21.89 -11.35
N TYR A 299 -2.19 -22.82 -10.53
CA TYR A 299 -1.38 -23.41 -9.48
C TYR A 299 -1.38 -24.93 -9.57
N ARG A 300 -0.23 -25.54 -9.30
CA ARG A 300 -0.05 -26.95 -9.06
C ARG A 300 0.82 -27.11 -7.82
N HIS A 301 0.27 -27.75 -6.78
CA HIS A 301 1.00 -28.11 -5.58
C HIS A 301 1.15 -29.62 -5.48
N GLU A 302 2.35 -30.08 -5.12
CA GLU A 302 2.66 -31.48 -4.91
C GLU A 302 3.22 -31.65 -3.50
N ALA A 303 2.70 -32.63 -2.74
CA ALA A 303 3.14 -32.95 -1.40
C ALA A 303 3.41 -34.48 -1.26
N ASP A 304 4.22 -34.86 -0.27
CA ASP A 304 4.33 -36.25 0.13
C ASP A 304 3.13 -36.67 0.99
N HIS A 305 3.03 -37.96 1.33
CA HIS A 305 1.95 -38.52 2.16
C HIS A 305 1.91 -37.93 3.59
N HIS A 306 2.97 -37.26 4.02
CA HIS A 306 3.05 -36.58 5.32
C HIS A 306 2.64 -35.10 5.22
N GLY A 307 2.26 -34.63 4.04
CA GLY A 307 1.86 -33.24 3.79
C GLY A 307 3.03 -32.26 3.64
N LYS A 308 4.26 -32.72 3.42
CA LYS A 308 5.39 -31.83 3.10
C LYS A 308 5.37 -31.48 1.63
N LEU A 309 5.42 -30.18 1.31
CA LEU A 309 5.45 -29.67 -0.05
C LEU A 309 6.75 -30.10 -0.75
N LYS A 310 6.62 -30.72 -1.91
CA LYS A 310 7.72 -31.15 -2.77
C LYS A 310 7.92 -30.23 -3.95
N ARG A 311 6.83 -29.76 -4.53
CA ARG A 311 6.87 -28.88 -5.70
C ARG A 311 5.68 -27.92 -5.71
N VAL A 312 5.97 -26.68 -6.09
CA VAL A 312 4.95 -25.68 -6.42
C VAL A 312 5.24 -25.13 -7.80
N GLU A 313 4.25 -25.21 -8.67
CA GLU A 313 4.24 -24.53 -9.95
C GLU A 313 3.14 -23.47 -9.95
N ALA A 314 3.45 -22.28 -10.44
CA ALA A 314 2.48 -21.21 -10.59
C ALA A 314 2.68 -20.47 -11.91
N ARG A 315 1.59 -20.09 -12.55
CA ARG A 315 1.58 -19.09 -13.62
C ARG A 315 0.69 -17.94 -13.17
N VAL A 316 1.22 -16.73 -13.19
CA VAL A 316 0.54 -15.52 -12.73
C VAL A 316 0.49 -14.52 -13.89
N VAL A 317 -0.71 -14.19 -14.35
CA VAL A 317 -0.94 -13.11 -15.33
C VAL A 317 -1.74 -12.02 -14.63
N ILE A 318 -1.18 -10.82 -14.59
CA ILE A 318 -1.86 -9.63 -14.06
C ILE A 318 -2.10 -8.64 -15.19
N ASP A 319 -3.25 -7.98 -15.17
CA ASP A 319 -3.57 -6.95 -16.15
C ASP A 319 -3.11 -5.59 -15.65
N GLY A 320 -2.20 -4.94 -16.37
CA GLY A 320 -1.72 -3.59 -16.06
C GLY A 320 -2.59 -2.48 -16.64
N GLY A 321 -3.55 -2.83 -17.50
CA GLY A 321 -4.30 -1.83 -18.26
C GLY A 321 -3.45 -1.13 -19.33
N ALA A 322 -3.79 0.11 -19.65
CA ALA A 322 -3.21 0.82 -20.79
C ALA A 322 -1.75 1.27 -20.62
N TYR A 323 -1.31 1.51 -19.36
CA TYR A 323 0.00 2.08 -19.06
C TYR A 323 0.69 1.35 -17.90
N ALA A 324 2.02 1.43 -17.85
CA ALA A 324 2.85 0.63 -16.96
C ALA A 324 2.60 0.90 -15.48
N SER A 325 2.49 2.16 -15.07
CA SER A 325 2.42 2.52 -13.64
C SER A 325 3.42 1.69 -12.81
N THR A 326 2.95 0.91 -11.83
CA THR A 326 3.75 -0.01 -11.01
C THR A 326 3.55 -1.49 -11.37
N THR A 327 3.04 -1.80 -12.56
CA THR A 327 2.73 -3.19 -12.98
C THR A 327 3.95 -4.10 -12.89
N ALA A 328 5.13 -3.59 -13.24
CA ALA A 328 6.37 -4.38 -13.18
C ALA A 328 6.73 -4.82 -11.76
N ALA A 329 6.61 -3.92 -10.78
CA ALA A 329 6.88 -4.22 -9.37
C ALA A 329 5.76 -5.05 -8.72
N VAL A 330 4.48 -4.83 -9.07
CA VAL A 330 3.36 -5.65 -8.59
C VAL A 330 3.49 -7.10 -9.06
N LEU A 331 3.86 -7.30 -10.33
CA LEU A 331 4.13 -8.65 -10.87
C LEU A 331 5.29 -9.31 -10.12
N ALA A 332 6.37 -8.58 -9.87
CA ALA A 332 7.53 -9.08 -9.15
C ALA A 332 7.13 -9.59 -7.76
N ASN A 333 6.43 -8.76 -6.98
CA ASN A 333 5.92 -9.16 -5.68
C ASN A 333 4.96 -10.35 -5.75
N ALA A 334 4.04 -10.38 -6.71
CA ALA A 334 3.16 -11.52 -6.92
C ALA A 334 3.96 -12.81 -7.14
N CYS A 335 4.98 -12.78 -8.00
CA CYS A 335 5.82 -13.94 -8.28
C CYS A 335 6.70 -14.34 -7.08
N TYR A 336 7.27 -13.39 -6.35
CA TYR A 336 8.09 -13.69 -5.17
C TYR A 336 7.29 -14.31 -4.03
N PHE A 337 6.02 -13.94 -3.87
CA PHE A 337 5.14 -14.47 -2.82
C PHE A 337 4.16 -15.53 -3.31
N ALA A 338 4.32 -16.05 -4.54
CA ALA A 338 3.43 -17.05 -5.13
C ALA A 338 3.35 -18.39 -4.37
N VAL A 339 4.31 -18.65 -3.48
CA VAL A 339 4.34 -19.87 -2.65
C VAL A 339 3.83 -19.60 -1.23
N GLY A 340 3.68 -18.33 -0.86
CA GLY A 340 3.37 -17.93 0.53
C GLY A 340 4.54 -18.23 1.49
N PRO A 341 4.26 -18.27 2.82
CA PRO A 341 5.27 -18.48 3.85
C PRO A 341 5.58 -19.96 4.08
N TYR A 342 5.74 -20.76 3.01
CA TYR A 342 5.86 -22.20 3.11
C TYR A 342 7.17 -22.74 2.52
N ARG A 343 7.82 -23.67 3.25
CA ARG A 343 8.95 -24.44 2.75
C ARG A 343 8.51 -25.36 1.62
N VAL A 344 9.28 -25.40 0.55
CA VAL A 344 9.07 -26.31 -0.58
C VAL A 344 10.41 -26.66 -1.20
N ASP A 345 10.55 -27.91 -1.65
CA ASP A 345 11.80 -28.41 -2.21
C ASP A 345 12.08 -27.86 -3.62
N SER A 346 11.05 -27.57 -4.39
CA SER A 346 11.17 -27.09 -5.78
C SER A 346 10.07 -26.08 -6.14
N VAL A 347 10.47 -25.00 -6.81
CA VAL A 347 9.58 -23.91 -7.24
C VAL A 347 9.77 -23.62 -8.73
N ALA A 348 8.64 -23.42 -9.43
CA ALA A 348 8.60 -22.88 -10.77
C ALA A 348 7.47 -21.85 -10.86
N VAL A 349 7.82 -20.59 -11.06
CA VAL A 349 6.84 -19.50 -11.24
C VAL A 349 7.11 -18.80 -12.57
N ASP A 350 6.08 -18.64 -13.37
CA ASP A 350 6.08 -17.82 -14.58
C ASP A 350 5.07 -16.67 -14.42
N GLY A 351 5.50 -15.45 -14.65
CA GLY A 351 4.69 -14.25 -14.52
C GLY A 351 4.64 -13.40 -15.79
N ALA A 352 3.49 -12.79 -16.05
CA ALA A 352 3.32 -11.77 -17.09
C ALA A 352 2.47 -10.60 -16.55
N GLY A 353 2.98 -9.38 -16.66
CA GLY A 353 2.23 -8.14 -16.48
C GLY A 353 1.85 -7.59 -17.85
N THR A 354 0.59 -7.66 -18.20
CA THR A 354 0.11 -7.42 -19.56
C THR A 354 -0.35 -5.98 -19.77
N ARG A 355 -0.26 -5.52 -21.03
CA ARG A 355 -0.80 -4.25 -21.50
C ARG A 355 -2.11 -4.51 -22.25
N THR A 356 -3.16 -3.81 -21.83
CA THR A 356 -4.50 -3.91 -22.44
C THR A 356 -5.10 -2.52 -22.65
N ASN A 357 -6.34 -2.44 -23.17
CA ASN A 357 -7.11 -1.19 -23.21
C ASN A 357 -8.09 -1.08 -22.03
N ASN A 358 -7.88 -1.84 -20.97
CA ASN A 358 -8.56 -1.63 -19.70
C ASN A 358 -8.02 -0.39 -18.98
N PRO A 359 -8.76 0.16 -18.00
CA PRO A 359 -8.27 1.23 -17.15
C PRO A 359 -6.90 0.89 -16.53
N PRO A 360 -5.99 1.86 -16.39
CA PRO A 360 -4.67 1.61 -15.82
C PRO A 360 -4.73 1.01 -14.43
N CYS A 361 -3.87 0.03 -14.17
CA CYS A 361 -3.69 -0.58 -12.86
C CYS A 361 -2.36 -0.15 -12.25
N GLY A 362 -2.33 0.00 -10.93
CA GLY A 362 -1.14 0.44 -10.21
C GLY A 362 -1.16 -0.04 -8.75
N ALA A 363 -0.56 0.77 -7.89
CA ALA A 363 -0.42 0.41 -6.49
C ALA A 363 -1.78 0.32 -5.77
N MET A 364 -2.00 -0.79 -5.10
CA MET A 364 -3.03 -0.94 -4.09
C MET A 364 -2.54 -1.81 -2.94
N ARG A 365 -2.94 -1.47 -1.72
CA ARG A 365 -2.59 -2.11 -0.44
C ARG A 365 -2.46 -3.64 -0.59
N GLY A 366 -1.26 -4.19 -0.28
CA GLY A 366 -0.90 -5.59 -0.46
C GLY A 366 -0.13 -5.92 -1.74
N PHE A 367 -0.17 -5.09 -2.81
CA PHE A 367 0.77 -4.99 -3.92
C PHE A 367 1.18 -6.34 -4.53
N GLY A 368 0.24 -7.10 -5.09
CA GLY A 368 0.47 -8.42 -5.71
C GLY A 368 0.34 -9.60 -4.76
N ALA A 369 0.74 -9.46 -3.48
CA ALA A 369 0.67 -10.54 -2.50
C ALA A 369 -0.77 -10.96 -2.16
N VAL A 370 -1.74 -10.04 -2.22
CA VAL A 370 -3.18 -10.34 -2.02
C VAL A 370 -3.68 -11.31 -3.09
N GLN A 371 -3.35 -11.04 -4.35
CA GLN A 371 -3.82 -11.84 -5.48
C GLN A 371 -3.31 -13.28 -5.38
N VAL A 372 -2.00 -13.47 -5.19
CA VAL A 372 -1.41 -14.81 -5.13
C VAL A 372 -1.79 -15.58 -3.87
N CYS A 373 -2.14 -14.88 -2.78
CA CYS A 373 -2.63 -15.49 -1.56
C CYS A 373 -3.92 -16.29 -1.80
N VAL A 374 -4.81 -15.81 -2.65
CA VAL A 374 -6.04 -16.54 -3.03
C VAL A 374 -5.71 -17.90 -3.65
N GLY A 375 -4.67 -17.96 -4.47
CA GLY A 375 -4.25 -19.20 -5.15
C GLY A 375 -3.55 -20.17 -4.22
N TYR A 376 -2.43 -19.76 -3.59
CA TYR A 376 -1.63 -20.70 -2.81
C TYR A 376 -2.36 -21.20 -1.55
N GLU A 377 -3.17 -20.38 -0.89
CA GLU A 377 -3.95 -20.78 0.28
C GLU A 377 -5.07 -21.78 -0.08
N ALA A 378 -5.70 -21.59 -1.23
CA ALA A 378 -6.68 -22.55 -1.73
C ALA A 378 -6.03 -23.92 -2.04
N GLN A 379 -4.80 -23.92 -2.56
CA GLN A 379 -4.06 -25.18 -2.80
C GLN A 379 -3.67 -25.87 -1.49
N MET A 380 -3.30 -25.10 -0.45
CA MET A 380 -3.02 -25.67 0.88
C MET A 380 -4.27 -26.35 1.49
N ASP A 381 -5.45 -25.75 1.34
CA ASP A 381 -6.71 -26.35 1.78
C ASP A 381 -7.06 -27.62 0.99
N LYS A 382 -6.87 -27.62 -0.34
CA LYS A 382 -7.07 -28.81 -1.17
C LYS A 382 -6.14 -29.97 -0.77
N LEU A 383 -4.86 -29.69 -0.51
CA LEU A 383 -3.92 -30.71 -0.01
C LEU A 383 -4.32 -31.23 1.38
N ALA A 384 -4.71 -30.34 2.29
CA ALA A 384 -5.17 -30.72 3.62
C ALA A 384 -6.37 -31.68 3.54
N ALA A 385 -7.37 -31.35 2.71
CA ALA A 385 -8.55 -32.18 2.51
C ALA A 385 -8.21 -33.54 1.89
N MET A 386 -7.36 -33.58 0.85
CA MET A 386 -6.96 -34.84 0.20
C MET A 386 -6.17 -35.76 1.12
N LEU A 387 -5.35 -35.21 2.00
CA LEU A 387 -4.53 -35.97 2.94
C LEU A 387 -5.24 -36.26 4.28
N GLY A 388 -6.42 -35.69 4.51
CA GLY A 388 -7.13 -35.77 5.80
C GLY A 388 -6.36 -35.11 6.94
N ILE A 389 -5.61 -34.06 6.66
CA ILE A 389 -4.83 -33.28 7.61
C ILE A 389 -5.63 -32.01 7.98
N ASP A 390 -5.58 -31.61 9.25
CA ASP A 390 -6.15 -30.33 9.67
C ASP A 390 -5.53 -29.15 8.88
N PRO A 391 -6.31 -28.16 8.43
CA PRO A 391 -5.81 -27.04 7.62
C PRO A 391 -4.67 -26.23 8.28
N LEU A 392 -4.71 -26.00 9.59
CA LEU A 392 -3.62 -25.31 10.30
C LEU A 392 -2.40 -26.22 10.44
N GLU A 393 -2.61 -27.51 10.71
CA GLU A 393 -1.52 -28.48 10.77
C GLU A 393 -0.82 -28.64 9.41
N MET A 394 -1.56 -28.59 8.28
CA MET A 394 -0.96 -28.60 6.94
C MET A 394 -0.03 -27.41 6.74
N ARG A 395 -0.45 -26.21 7.17
CA ARG A 395 0.36 -25.00 7.14
C ARG A 395 1.56 -25.08 8.06
N ARG A 396 1.37 -25.58 9.28
CA ARG A 396 2.43 -25.77 10.28
C ARG A 396 3.58 -26.65 9.78
N ARG A 397 3.27 -27.78 9.13
CA ARG A 397 4.28 -28.71 8.60
C ARG A 397 5.19 -28.07 7.58
N ASN A 398 4.73 -27.05 6.89
CA ASN A 398 5.43 -26.36 5.82
C ASN A 398 5.88 -24.94 6.19
N ALA A 399 5.60 -24.47 7.38
CA ALA A 399 5.90 -23.11 7.79
C ALA A 399 7.39 -22.76 7.66
N LEU A 400 7.69 -21.58 7.09
CA LEU A 400 9.03 -21.00 7.10
C LEU A 400 9.41 -20.57 8.53
N GLU A 401 10.69 -20.58 8.81
CA GLU A 401 11.27 -20.04 10.05
C GLU A 401 12.38 -19.06 9.73
N THR A 402 12.75 -18.24 10.71
CA THR A 402 13.93 -17.37 10.62
C THR A 402 15.17 -18.21 10.33
N GLY A 403 15.95 -17.80 9.35
CA GLY A 403 17.12 -18.54 8.85
C GLY A 403 16.84 -19.44 7.65
N ASP A 404 15.57 -19.70 7.32
CA ASP A 404 15.23 -20.41 6.09
C ASP A 404 15.45 -19.55 4.84
N PRO A 405 15.73 -20.16 3.70
CA PRO A 405 15.69 -19.46 2.43
C PRO A 405 14.23 -19.22 1.99
N LEU A 406 13.93 -17.99 1.55
CA LEU A 406 12.66 -17.73 0.84
C LEU A 406 12.55 -18.68 -0.36
N PRO A 407 11.44 -19.42 -0.52
CA PRO A 407 11.37 -20.52 -1.48
C PRO A 407 11.50 -20.09 -2.94
N THR A 408 11.16 -18.86 -3.26
CA THR A 408 11.22 -18.30 -4.62
C THR A 408 12.59 -17.74 -4.96
N THR A 409 13.18 -16.89 -4.10
CA THR A 409 14.40 -16.13 -4.40
C THR A 409 15.67 -16.74 -3.79
N GLY A 410 15.54 -17.71 -2.89
CA GLY A 410 16.68 -18.25 -2.14
C GLY A 410 17.28 -17.32 -1.10
N GLN A 411 16.73 -16.10 -0.95
CA GLN A 411 17.14 -15.14 0.07
C GLN A 411 17.01 -15.73 1.47
N ILE A 412 18.07 -15.67 2.27
CA ILE A 412 17.99 -16.09 3.68
C ILE A 412 17.22 -15.04 4.46
N ILE A 413 16.22 -15.50 5.22
CA ILE A 413 15.37 -14.62 6.06
C ILE A 413 16.13 -14.39 7.38
N GLU A 414 16.76 -13.24 7.52
CA GLU A 414 17.57 -12.90 8.68
C GLU A 414 16.78 -12.23 9.82
N THR A 415 15.69 -11.55 9.48
CA THR A 415 14.79 -10.92 10.46
C THR A 415 13.76 -11.93 11.00
N PRO A 416 13.23 -11.71 12.22
CA PRO A 416 12.25 -12.62 12.81
C PRO A 416 11.03 -12.86 11.90
N LEU A 417 10.68 -14.13 11.72
CA LEU A 417 9.54 -14.57 10.90
C LEU A 417 8.65 -15.54 11.72
N PRO A 418 7.66 -15.04 12.46
CA PRO A 418 6.89 -15.80 13.44
C PRO A 418 5.71 -16.60 12.83
N VAL A 419 5.93 -17.38 11.77
CA VAL A 419 4.86 -18.13 11.10
C VAL A 419 4.19 -19.11 12.04
N ILE A 420 4.97 -19.84 12.84
CA ILE A 420 4.45 -20.81 13.82
C ILE A 420 3.66 -20.11 14.92
N ASP A 421 4.16 -18.99 15.44
CA ASP A 421 3.45 -18.22 16.49
C ASP A 421 2.11 -17.69 15.98
N VAL A 422 2.06 -17.25 14.71
CA VAL A 422 0.81 -16.85 14.04
C VAL A 422 -0.17 -18.00 13.97
N ILE A 423 0.26 -19.18 13.52
CA ILE A 423 -0.59 -20.38 13.42
C ILE A 423 -1.08 -20.80 14.81
N ASP A 424 -0.20 -20.85 15.81
CA ASP A 424 -0.54 -21.26 17.19
C ASP A 424 -1.52 -20.31 17.84
N SER A 425 -1.33 -19.01 17.58
CA SER A 425 -2.25 -17.98 18.07
C SER A 425 -3.65 -18.15 17.51
N LEU A 426 -3.78 -18.37 16.19
CA LEU A 426 -5.09 -18.62 15.56
C LEU A 426 -5.75 -19.90 16.09
N ALA A 427 -4.96 -20.97 16.29
CA ALA A 427 -5.47 -22.22 16.84
C ALA A 427 -5.98 -22.09 18.28
N ALA A 428 -5.38 -21.21 19.07
CA ALA A 428 -5.74 -20.99 20.48
C ALA A 428 -6.97 -20.10 20.70
N MET A 429 -7.35 -19.28 19.69
CA MET A 429 -8.51 -18.38 19.80
C MET A 429 -9.82 -19.19 19.82
N PRO A 430 -10.78 -18.89 20.74
CA PRO A 430 -12.05 -19.60 20.79
C PRO A 430 -12.91 -19.31 19.55
N LEU A 431 -13.62 -20.34 19.06
CA LEU A 431 -14.64 -20.14 18.03
C LEU A 431 -15.93 -19.59 18.63
N PRO A 432 -16.67 -18.74 17.88
CA PRO A 432 -18.03 -18.34 18.26
C PRO A 432 -18.95 -19.57 18.40
N ASP A 433 -19.95 -19.49 19.28
CA ASP A 433 -20.93 -20.55 19.44
C ASP A 433 -21.72 -20.75 18.15
N ILE A 434 -21.93 -21.98 17.74
CA ILE A 434 -22.70 -22.32 16.54
C ILE A 434 -24.17 -21.93 16.66
N ASP A 435 -24.68 -21.86 17.89
CA ASP A 435 -26.07 -21.44 18.15
C ASP A 435 -26.27 -19.91 18.01
N ASP A 436 -25.17 -19.13 17.96
CA ASP A 436 -25.19 -17.69 17.69
C ASP A 436 -25.22 -17.33 16.19
N ARG A 437 -25.53 -18.31 15.31
CA ARG A 437 -25.64 -18.06 13.86
C ARG A 437 -26.57 -16.90 13.55
N ALA A 438 -26.08 -15.98 12.74
CA ALA A 438 -26.87 -14.83 12.31
C ALA A 438 -28.10 -15.26 11.49
N THR A 439 -29.19 -14.55 11.67
CA THR A 439 -30.28 -14.56 10.67
C THR A 439 -29.86 -13.59 9.57
N LEU A 440 -29.48 -14.12 8.41
CA LEU A 440 -29.10 -13.27 7.28
C LEU A 440 -30.31 -12.46 6.82
N PRO A 441 -30.16 -11.16 6.55
CA PRO A 441 -31.22 -10.36 6.00
C PRO A 441 -31.55 -10.87 4.59
N GLY A 442 -32.67 -11.57 4.49
CA GLY A 442 -33.29 -11.76 3.17
C GLY A 442 -33.73 -10.40 2.66
N GLY A 443 -33.52 -10.09 1.39
CA GLY A 443 -34.07 -8.88 0.76
C GLY A 443 -35.56 -8.73 1.16
N SER A 444 -36.05 -7.53 1.31
CA SER A 444 -37.41 -7.25 1.81
C SER A 444 -37.67 -7.43 3.30
N GLY A 445 -36.63 -7.49 4.14
CA GLY A 445 -36.77 -7.60 5.60
C GLY A 445 -37.21 -8.97 6.10
N LEU A 446 -37.24 -9.98 5.23
CA LEU A 446 -37.39 -11.37 5.63
C LEU A 446 -36.01 -11.91 6.02
N THR A 447 -35.92 -12.51 7.18
CA THR A 447 -34.73 -13.23 7.63
C THR A 447 -34.81 -14.67 7.17
N THR A 448 -33.68 -15.20 6.69
CA THR A 448 -33.55 -16.62 6.39
C THR A 448 -33.73 -17.43 7.68
N ASP A 449 -34.42 -18.57 7.61
CA ASP A 449 -34.51 -19.51 8.73
C ASP A 449 -33.09 -19.97 9.10
N ARG A 450 -32.72 -19.84 10.40
CA ARG A 450 -31.43 -20.31 10.94
C ARG A 450 -31.08 -21.75 10.54
N ALA A 451 -32.07 -22.59 10.33
CA ALA A 451 -31.87 -23.98 9.91
C ALA A 451 -31.19 -24.10 8.53
N HIS A 452 -31.34 -23.12 7.67
CA HIS A 452 -30.76 -23.11 6.32
C HIS A 452 -29.37 -22.48 6.29
N VAL A 453 -29.01 -21.67 7.29
CA VAL A 453 -27.71 -21.03 7.40
C VAL A 453 -26.63 -22.03 7.79
N ARG A 454 -25.55 -22.07 7.05
CA ARG A 454 -24.38 -22.91 7.30
C ARG A 454 -23.22 -22.04 7.77
N ARG A 455 -22.62 -22.40 8.89
CA ARG A 455 -21.38 -21.77 9.38
C ARG A 455 -20.19 -22.47 8.80
N GLY A 456 -19.22 -21.68 8.29
CA GLY A 456 -17.93 -22.16 7.86
C GLY A 456 -16.79 -21.41 8.54
N VAL A 457 -15.64 -22.08 8.64
CA VAL A 457 -14.40 -21.57 9.21
C VAL A 457 -13.28 -21.73 8.20
N GLY A 458 -12.55 -20.66 7.93
CA GLY A 458 -11.44 -20.68 6.98
C GLY A 458 -10.20 -20.02 7.56
N TYR A 459 -9.04 -20.47 7.09
CA TYR A 459 -7.74 -19.98 7.53
C TYR A 459 -6.91 -19.55 6.34
N ALA A 460 -6.08 -18.52 6.53
CA ALA A 460 -5.07 -18.13 5.56
C ALA A 460 -3.90 -17.43 6.25
N ILE A 461 -2.69 -17.64 5.73
CA ILE A 461 -1.45 -17.03 6.22
C ILE A 461 -0.80 -16.24 5.07
N GLY A 462 -0.48 -14.98 5.33
CA GLY A 462 0.16 -14.09 4.37
C GLY A 462 1.55 -13.66 4.78
N ILE A 463 2.39 -13.42 3.79
CA ILE A 463 3.72 -12.83 3.92
C ILE A 463 3.82 -11.60 3.00
N LYS A 464 4.50 -10.56 3.45
CA LYS A 464 4.75 -9.35 2.69
C LYS A 464 6.14 -8.79 3.00
N ASN A 465 6.84 -8.30 1.98
CA ASN A 465 8.02 -7.46 2.19
C ASN A 465 7.65 -6.10 2.79
N LEU A 466 8.58 -5.52 3.51
CA LEU A 466 8.54 -4.16 4.01
C LEU A 466 9.61 -3.34 3.30
N GLY A 467 9.26 -2.13 2.86
CA GLY A 467 10.14 -1.28 2.07
C GLY A 467 10.19 -1.65 0.58
N PHE A 468 10.97 -0.91 -0.17
CA PHE A 468 11.20 -1.16 -1.59
C PHE A 468 12.12 -2.38 -1.78
N SER A 469 12.13 -2.93 -2.99
CA SER A 469 12.77 -4.20 -3.32
C SER A 469 13.70 -4.04 -4.53
N GLU A 470 14.35 -5.15 -4.95
CA GLU A 470 15.06 -5.27 -6.22
C GLU A 470 16.21 -4.25 -6.42
N GLY A 471 16.84 -3.78 -5.32
CA GLY A 471 17.98 -2.87 -5.37
C GLY A 471 17.61 -1.38 -5.44
N PHE A 472 16.33 -1.02 -5.32
CA PHE A 472 15.95 0.39 -5.18
C PHE A 472 16.55 1.01 -3.93
N ASP A 473 17.10 2.23 -4.05
CA ASP A 473 17.61 3.02 -2.92
C ASP A 473 16.43 3.59 -2.11
N ASP A 474 16.01 2.86 -1.10
CA ASP A 474 14.91 3.26 -0.22
C ASP A 474 15.45 4.03 0.98
N PHE A 475 15.17 5.33 1.03
CA PHE A 475 15.60 6.22 2.09
C PHE A 475 14.53 7.21 2.52
N ALA A 476 14.76 7.82 3.68
CA ALA A 476 14.03 9.00 4.13
C ALA A 476 14.96 9.94 4.87
N GLN A 477 14.68 11.24 4.74
CA GLN A 477 15.30 12.27 5.54
C GLN A 477 14.31 12.84 6.57
N ALA A 478 14.79 13.09 7.77
CA ALA A 478 14.05 13.79 8.82
C ALA A 478 14.98 14.78 9.53
N ARG A 479 14.44 15.93 9.92
CA ARG A 479 15.09 16.92 10.77
C ARG A 479 14.35 17.01 12.10
N VAL A 480 15.09 16.97 13.20
CA VAL A 480 14.56 17.15 14.56
C VAL A 480 15.18 18.39 15.16
N ARG A 481 14.35 19.29 15.66
CA ARG A 481 14.78 20.52 16.32
C ARG A 481 14.01 20.82 17.60
N LEU A 482 14.63 21.60 18.50
CA LEU A 482 13.94 22.09 19.70
C LEU A 482 13.31 23.45 19.41
N GLU A 483 12.01 23.55 19.69
CA GLU A 483 11.22 24.81 19.68
C GLU A 483 10.54 25.00 21.04
N ASP A 484 9.79 26.10 21.23
CA ASP A 484 9.10 26.46 22.46
C ASP A 484 8.42 25.26 23.18
N GLY A 485 9.15 24.72 24.14
CA GLY A 485 8.66 23.69 25.06
C GLY A 485 8.60 22.27 24.50
N GLY A 486 9.31 21.93 23.41
CA GLY A 486 9.31 20.57 22.90
C GLY A 486 10.15 20.36 21.65
N ALA A 487 9.99 19.19 21.04
CA ALA A 487 10.64 18.83 19.79
C ALA A 487 9.71 19.02 18.60
N VAL A 488 10.27 19.36 17.44
CA VAL A 488 9.58 19.38 16.14
C VAL A 488 10.31 18.45 15.19
N VAL A 489 9.61 17.49 14.64
CA VAL A 489 10.08 16.61 13.56
C VAL A 489 9.62 17.19 12.24
N GLU A 490 10.53 17.55 11.36
CA GLU A 490 10.25 17.98 9.99
C GLU A 490 10.54 16.85 9.02
N THR A 491 9.60 16.60 8.10
CA THR A 491 9.68 15.53 7.12
C THR A 491 8.82 15.82 5.89
N ALA A 492 9.23 15.26 4.74
CA ALA A 492 8.43 15.21 3.52
C ALA A 492 7.55 13.95 3.42
N ALA A 493 7.54 13.09 4.43
CA ALA A 493 6.68 11.91 4.48
C ALA A 493 5.20 12.32 4.61
N ILE A 494 4.33 11.68 3.83
CA ILE A 494 2.92 12.08 3.73
C ILE A 494 2.05 11.33 4.72
N GLU A 495 1.17 12.08 5.43
CA GLU A 495 0.08 11.56 6.26
C GLU A 495 -1.18 11.42 5.40
N VAL A 496 -1.56 10.19 5.07
CA VAL A 496 -2.76 9.86 4.29
C VAL A 496 -3.94 9.38 5.15
N GLY A 497 -3.79 9.42 6.47
CA GLY A 497 -4.75 8.93 7.47
C GLY A 497 -4.23 7.79 8.35
N GLN A 498 -3.05 7.23 8.04
CA GLN A 498 -2.46 6.07 8.72
C GLN A 498 -1.91 6.36 10.13
N GLY A 499 -1.73 7.62 10.50
CA GLY A 499 -1.25 8.00 11.83
C GLY A 499 0.27 8.18 11.95
N LEU A 500 0.96 8.43 10.83
CA LEU A 500 2.40 8.66 10.80
C LEU A 500 2.83 9.80 11.73
N VAL A 501 2.06 10.91 11.74
CA VAL A 501 2.32 12.07 12.62
C VAL A 501 2.37 11.70 14.10
N THR A 502 1.57 10.74 14.53
CA THR A 502 1.58 10.25 15.91
C THR A 502 2.83 9.40 16.18
N VAL A 503 3.13 8.47 15.28
CA VAL A 503 4.25 7.53 15.44
C VAL A 503 5.60 8.25 15.41
N LEU A 504 5.83 9.18 14.49
CA LEU A 504 7.08 9.96 14.44
C LEU A 504 7.26 10.82 15.70
N ALA A 505 6.17 11.42 16.21
CA ALA A 505 6.21 12.15 17.49
C ALA A 505 6.56 11.22 18.67
N GLN A 506 6.02 10.00 18.73
CA GLN A 506 6.35 9.01 19.76
C GLN A 506 7.84 8.60 19.71
N ILE A 507 8.36 8.36 18.51
CA ILE A 507 9.76 8.04 18.30
C ILE A 507 10.66 9.18 18.80
N ALA A 508 10.36 10.42 18.42
CA ALA A 508 11.12 11.61 18.82
C ALA A 508 11.07 11.81 20.34
N ARG A 509 9.88 11.70 20.97
CA ARG A 509 9.70 11.77 22.43
C ARG A 509 10.61 10.78 23.16
N THR A 510 10.53 9.52 22.75
CA THR A 510 11.29 8.44 23.38
C THR A 510 12.78 8.60 23.18
N ALA A 511 13.23 8.98 21.97
CA ALA A 511 14.65 9.16 21.66
C ALA A 511 15.29 10.36 22.40
N LEU A 512 14.55 11.47 22.48
CA LEU A 512 15.02 12.67 23.18
C LEU A 512 14.88 12.59 24.71
N GLY A 513 13.87 11.88 25.21
CA GLY A 513 13.53 11.86 26.64
C GLY A 513 12.56 12.99 27.03
N VAL A 514 11.76 13.53 26.12
CA VAL A 514 10.82 14.63 26.32
C VAL A 514 9.37 14.20 26.04
N SER A 515 8.41 14.72 26.76
CA SER A 515 6.99 14.36 26.57
C SER A 515 6.31 15.09 25.42
N LYS A 516 6.87 16.22 24.98
CA LYS A 516 6.29 17.05 23.92
C LYS A 516 7.08 16.91 22.61
N ALA A 517 6.43 16.41 21.60
CA ALA A 517 6.92 16.43 20.22
C ALA A 517 5.76 16.57 19.25
N THR A 518 5.99 17.32 18.19
CA THR A 518 5.06 17.52 17.07
C THR A 518 5.73 17.16 15.76
N VAL A 519 4.93 16.89 14.72
CA VAL A 519 5.41 16.65 13.37
C VAL A 519 4.95 17.77 12.47
N ARG A 520 5.86 18.30 11.67
CA ARG A 520 5.61 19.31 10.66
C ARG A 520 5.98 18.75 9.30
N HIS A 521 5.00 18.63 8.42
CA HIS A 521 5.27 18.33 7.03
C HIS A 521 5.83 19.58 6.34
N VAL A 522 6.86 19.38 5.53
CA VAL A 522 7.52 20.47 4.80
C VAL A 522 7.56 20.16 3.31
N ASP A 523 7.65 21.20 2.48
CA ASP A 523 7.67 21.08 1.02
C ASP A 523 9.03 20.58 0.50
N THR A 524 9.08 20.27 -0.80
CA THR A 524 10.25 19.69 -1.48
C THR A 524 11.47 20.60 -1.52
N SER A 525 11.35 21.89 -1.19
CA SER A 525 12.48 22.84 -1.15
C SER A 525 13.20 22.88 0.20
N GLN A 526 12.60 22.31 1.26
CA GLN A 526 13.09 22.48 2.64
C GLN A 526 13.82 21.25 3.19
N ILE A 527 13.49 20.08 2.70
CA ILE A 527 14.09 18.80 3.13
C ILE A 527 14.15 17.85 1.92
N ASP A 528 15.07 16.91 1.97
CA ASP A 528 15.16 15.85 0.95
C ASP A 528 14.04 14.81 1.11
N SER A 529 13.94 13.91 0.14
CA SER A 529 12.86 12.93 0.05
C SER A 529 12.72 12.07 1.31
N ALA A 530 11.47 11.76 1.64
CA ALA A 530 11.11 10.73 2.62
C ALA A 530 10.58 9.45 1.94
N GLY A 531 10.70 9.37 0.61
CA GLY A 531 10.13 8.29 -0.19
C GLY A 531 8.60 8.28 -0.18
N SER A 532 8.02 7.28 -0.84
CA SER A 532 6.56 7.11 -0.87
C SER A 532 5.98 6.66 0.47
N THR A 533 4.76 7.11 0.77
CA THR A 533 3.92 6.54 1.83
C THR A 533 3.22 5.27 1.31
N SER A 534 4.01 4.22 1.06
CA SER A 534 3.60 2.92 0.54
C SER A 534 4.44 1.78 1.11
N ALA A 535 4.33 0.57 0.58
CA ALA A 535 5.15 -0.60 0.90
C ALA A 535 5.33 -0.85 2.41
N SER A 536 4.41 -0.37 3.24
CA SER A 536 4.44 -0.43 4.71
C SER A 536 5.75 0.10 5.33
N ARG A 537 6.43 1.05 4.65
CA ARG A 537 7.82 1.44 4.92
C ARG A 537 7.99 2.62 5.90
N GLN A 538 7.00 3.50 6.02
CA GLN A 538 7.20 4.79 6.71
C GLN A 538 7.59 4.64 8.19
N THR A 539 7.02 3.66 8.90
CA THR A 539 7.41 3.37 10.30
C THR A 539 8.90 3.02 10.40
N GLN A 540 9.42 2.23 9.45
CA GLN A 540 10.82 1.79 9.48
C GLN A 540 11.76 2.86 8.94
N ILE A 541 11.49 3.44 7.78
CA ILE A 541 12.41 4.33 7.09
C ILE A 541 12.33 5.76 7.64
N SER A 542 11.16 6.41 7.61
CA SER A 542 11.01 7.76 8.18
C SER A 542 11.11 7.75 9.70
N GLY A 543 10.63 6.67 10.35
CA GLY A 543 10.84 6.45 11.77
C GLY A 543 12.31 6.26 12.12
N GLY A 544 13.09 5.53 11.29
CA GLY A 544 14.52 5.36 11.43
C GLY A 544 15.29 6.68 11.33
N ALA A 545 14.95 7.51 10.31
CA ALA A 545 15.52 8.85 10.16
C ALA A 545 15.21 9.75 11.36
N THR A 546 13.97 9.70 11.86
CA THR A 546 13.55 10.45 13.06
C THR A 546 14.29 9.98 14.31
N LEU A 547 14.44 8.67 14.51
CA LEU A 547 15.18 8.09 15.63
C LEU A 547 16.65 8.53 15.61
N GLU A 548 17.28 8.45 14.45
CA GLU A 548 18.70 8.81 14.29
C GLU A 548 18.92 10.31 14.52
N ALA A 549 18.09 11.18 13.93
CA ALA A 549 18.17 12.63 14.12
C ALA A 549 17.95 13.02 15.59
N ALA A 550 16.93 12.46 16.24
CA ALA A 550 16.61 12.73 17.63
C ALA A 550 17.72 12.22 18.59
N THR A 551 18.28 11.04 18.32
CA THR A 551 19.37 10.48 19.12
C THR A 551 20.64 11.33 19.03
N ARG A 552 21.04 11.71 17.80
CA ARG A 552 22.20 12.59 17.57
C ARG A 552 22.01 13.96 18.23
N LEU A 553 20.80 14.53 18.12
CA LEU A 553 20.48 15.81 18.75
C LEU A 553 20.64 15.72 20.27
N ARG A 554 20.08 14.69 20.90
CA ARG A 554 20.21 14.44 22.33
C ARG A 554 21.66 14.28 22.76
N GLU A 555 22.42 13.43 22.08
CA GLU A 555 23.84 13.18 22.38
C GLU A 555 24.66 14.47 22.28
N ARG A 556 24.44 15.28 21.23
CA ARG A 556 25.15 16.55 21.01
C ARG A 556 24.84 17.60 22.08
N ILE A 557 23.59 17.71 22.52
CA ILE A 557 23.17 18.59 23.61
C ILE A 557 23.83 18.17 24.92
N LEU A 558 23.76 16.88 25.26
CA LEU A 558 24.34 16.35 26.50
C LEU A 558 25.87 16.47 26.52
N GLU A 559 26.55 16.25 25.40
CA GLU A 559 28.00 16.45 25.28
C GLU A 559 28.36 17.93 25.46
N HIS A 560 27.64 18.86 24.82
CA HIS A 560 27.91 20.30 24.89
C HIS A 560 27.83 20.85 26.32
N TYR A 561 26.80 20.43 27.06
CA TYR A 561 26.59 20.89 28.43
C TYR A 561 27.18 19.96 29.50
N GLU A 562 27.88 18.88 29.10
CA GLU A 562 28.34 17.82 29.99
C GLU A 562 27.20 17.32 30.91
N GLY A 563 25.99 17.14 30.35
CA GLY A 563 24.78 16.70 31.04
C GLY A 563 24.69 15.18 31.11
N ASP A 564 23.89 14.68 32.06
CA ASP A 564 23.66 13.25 32.27
C ASP A 564 22.38 12.79 31.53
N ASP A 565 21.37 13.69 31.42
CA ASP A 565 20.09 13.38 30.85
C ASP A 565 19.41 14.65 30.24
N LEU A 566 18.50 14.45 29.30
CA LEU A 566 17.61 15.48 28.73
C LEU A 566 16.18 15.09 29.08
N THR A 567 15.44 16.05 29.67
CA THR A 567 14.05 15.86 30.13
C THR A 567 13.20 17.06 29.69
N ASP A 568 11.91 17.06 30.02
CA ASP A 568 11.03 18.21 29.76
C ASP A 568 11.49 19.52 30.44
N ASP A 569 12.20 19.40 31.56
CA ASP A 569 12.75 20.56 32.27
C ASP A 569 14.00 21.12 31.59
N GLY A 570 14.71 20.31 30.81
CA GLY A 570 15.96 20.63 30.13
C GLY A 570 17.09 19.66 30.39
N VAL A 571 18.35 20.10 30.30
CA VAL A 571 19.54 19.29 30.57
C VAL A 571 19.70 19.12 32.06
N MET A 572 19.84 17.86 32.49
CA MET A 572 20.06 17.46 33.89
C MET A 572 21.50 17.07 34.13
N ARG A 573 22.07 17.40 35.32
CA ARG A 573 23.33 16.88 35.83
C ARG A 573 23.23 16.62 37.32
N ASP A 574 23.67 15.43 37.80
CA ASP A 574 23.62 15.04 39.21
C ASP A 574 22.21 15.20 39.84
N ARG A 575 21.12 14.91 39.03
CA ARG A 575 19.71 15.12 39.37
C ARG A 575 19.31 16.61 39.55
N GLY A 576 20.16 17.55 39.22
CA GLY A 576 19.82 18.99 39.20
C GLY A 576 19.65 19.52 37.77
N LEU A 577 18.82 20.53 37.62
CA LEU A 577 18.62 21.23 36.33
C LEU A 577 19.87 22.08 36.05
N LEU A 578 20.53 21.79 34.91
CA LEU A 578 21.70 22.52 34.43
C LEU A 578 21.33 23.64 33.45
N VAL A 579 20.51 23.31 32.44
CA VAL A 579 20.06 24.24 31.42
C VAL A 579 18.56 24.02 31.19
N PRO A 580 17.71 25.03 31.38
CA PRO A 580 16.27 24.85 31.18
C PRO A 580 15.91 24.69 29.69
N MET A 581 14.85 23.91 29.41
CA MET A 581 14.39 23.62 28.04
C MET A 581 14.11 24.91 27.25
N ALA A 582 13.56 25.95 27.90
CA ALA A 582 13.29 27.23 27.24
C ALA A 582 14.56 27.93 26.72
N ALA A 583 15.73 27.71 27.36
CA ALA A 583 17.01 28.22 26.86
C ALA A 583 17.46 27.42 25.65
N LEU A 584 17.40 26.09 25.71
CA LEU A 584 17.74 25.20 24.58
C LEU A 584 16.92 25.56 23.33
N ALA A 585 15.61 25.82 23.49
CA ALA A 585 14.72 26.15 22.38
C ALA A 585 15.12 27.45 21.64
N THR A 586 15.82 28.38 22.32
CA THR A 586 16.26 29.65 21.72
C THR A 586 17.63 29.58 21.04
N GLU A 587 18.38 28.50 21.26
CA GLU A 587 19.74 28.31 20.74
C GLU A 587 19.78 27.67 19.33
N GLY A 588 18.63 27.22 18.83
CA GLY A 588 18.53 26.64 17.47
C GLY A 588 19.14 25.26 17.34
N TRP A 589 18.99 24.43 18.37
CA TRP A 589 19.41 23.01 18.35
C TRP A 589 18.61 22.21 17.34
N GLU A 590 19.28 21.71 16.31
CA GLU A 590 18.70 20.84 15.29
C GLU A 590 19.69 19.81 14.78
N GLU A 591 19.16 18.66 14.32
CA GLU A 591 19.88 17.60 13.62
C GLU A 591 19.06 17.07 12.47
N THR A 592 19.74 16.76 11.37
CA THR A 592 19.15 16.12 10.20
C THR A 592 19.80 14.75 9.99
N ALA A 593 18.99 13.72 9.76
CA ALA A 593 19.50 12.38 9.44
C ALA A 593 18.81 11.83 8.20
N THR A 594 19.56 11.03 7.43
CA THR A 594 19.06 10.24 6.32
C THR A 594 19.23 8.77 6.67
N PHE A 595 18.12 8.03 6.70
CA PHE A 595 18.11 6.60 7.02
C PHE A 595 17.82 5.77 5.78
N ARG A 596 18.50 4.63 5.64
CA ARG A 596 18.31 3.64 4.58
C ARG A 596 18.08 2.26 5.16
N HIS A 597 17.27 1.44 4.48
CA HIS A 597 17.18 0.02 4.84
C HIS A 597 18.47 -0.75 4.47
N PRO A 598 18.64 -1.99 4.96
CA PRO A 598 19.70 -2.88 4.49
C PRO A 598 19.65 -3.03 2.96
N PRO A 599 20.80 -3.06 2.27
CA PRO A 599 20.85 -3.09 0.82
C PRO A 599 20.19 -4.35 0.26
N THR A 600 19.40 -4.17 -0.82
CA THR A 600 18.82 -5.24 -1.60
C THR A 600 19.47 -5.34 -2.98
N THR A 601 19.21 -6.40 -3.73
CA THR A 601 19.72 -6.60 -5.09
C THR A 601 18.58 -6.94 -6.03
N GLY A 602 18.73 -6.60 -7.32
CA GLY A 602 17.85 -7.16 -8.35
C GLY A 602 18.02 -8.68 -8.44
N PRO A 603 17.01 -9.40 -8.96
CA PRO A 603 17.08 -10.84 -9.17
C PRO A 603 17.99 -11.18 -10.37
N ASP A 604 18.55 -12.39 -10.38
CA ASP A 604 19.19 -12.97 -11.56
C ASP A 604 18.17 -13.52 -12.59
N GLU A 605 18.65 -14.15 -13.66
CA GLU A 605 17.80 -14.70 -14.73
C GLU A 605 16.86 -15.82 -14.28
N GLU A 606 17.15 -16.50 -13.17
CA GLU A 606 16.32 -17.53 -12.54
C GLU A 606 15.49 -16.99 -11.36
N GLY A 607 15.48 -15.66 -11.17
CA GLY A 607 14.73 -14.98 -10.13
C GLY A 607 15.35 -15.04 -8.73
N GLN A 608 16.65 -15.39 -8.61
CA GLN A 608 17.35 -15.54 -7.34
C GLN A 608 18.05 -14.25 -6.92
N GLY A 609 18.08 -13.96 -5.61
CA GLY A 609 18.77 -12.77 -5.07
C GLY A 609 18.26 -12.36 -3.70
N THR A 610 18.95 -11.40 -3.07
CA THR A 610 18.49 -10.75 -1.82
C THR A 610 17.61 -9.56 -2.17
N VAL A 611 16.38 -9.84 -2.60
CA VAL A 611 15.49 -8.84 -3.21
C VAL A 611 14.70 -8.00 -2.21
N HIS A 612 14.59 -8.43 -0.95
CA HIS A 612 13.79 -7.75 0.08
C HIS A 612 14.63 -7.40 1.31
N ALA A 613 14.32 -6.27 1.96
CA ALA A 613 15.02 -5.84 3.18
C ALA A 613 14.44 -6.48 4.44
N ASP A 614 13.13 -6.62 4.55
CA ASP A 614 12.42 -7.20 5.71
C ASP A 614 11.08 -7.79 5.29
N PHE A 615 10.47 -8.57 6.20
CA PHE A 615 9.18 -9.23 5.99
C PHE A 615 8.26 -9.03 7.19
N ALA A 616 6.95 -9.00 6.93
CA ALA A 616 5.93 -9.09 7.96
C ALA A 616 4.93 -10.21 7.63
N MET A 617 4.37 -10.79 8.68
CA MET A 617 3.43 -11.90 8.62
C MET A 617 2.05 -11.50 9.11
N ALA A 618 1.02 -12.06 8.49
CA ALA A 618 -0.34 -11.96 8.94
C ALA A 618 -1.06 -13.29 8.80
N GLY A 619 -1.75 -13.71 9.83
CA GLY A 619 -2.65 -14.87 9.76
C GLY A 619 -4.07 -14.45 10.08
N HIS A 620 -5.03 -15.05 9.37
CA HIS A 620 -6.45 -14.81 9.57
C HIS A 620 -7.24 -16.11 9.70
N ARG A 621 -8.21 -16.12 10.61
CA ARG A 621 -9.29 -17.09 10.67
C ARG A 621 -10.59 -16.34 10.46
N ALA A 622 -11.33 -16.66 9.42
CA ALA A 622 -12.65 -16.12 9.16
C ALA A 622 -13.74 -17.11 9.61
N VAL A 623 -14.81 -16.59 10.20
CA VAL A 623 -16.05 -17.31 10.48
C VAL A 623 -17.15 -16.63 9.68
N VAL A 624 -17.81 -17.40 8.83
CA VAL A 624 -18.90 -16.91 7.98
C VAL A 624 -20.19 -17.68 8.22
N ASP A 625 -21.31 -16.99 8.07
CA ASP A 625 -22.63 -17.61 7.97
C ASP A 625 -23.13 -17.45 6.53
N VAL A 626 -23.48 -18.56 5.89
CA VAL A 626 -23.85 -18.61 4.48
C VAL A 626 -25.26 -19.19 4.34
N ASP A 627 -26.11 -18.50 3.58
CA ASP A 627 -27.34 -19.07 3.04
C ASP A 627 -27.05 -19.65 1.65
N PRO A 628 -26.96 -20.97 1.49
CA PRO A 628 -26.61 -21.58 0.22
C PRO A 628 -27.74 -21.57 -0.82
N GLU A 629 -28.98 -21.27 -0.43
CA GLU A 629 -30.12 -21.16 -1.35
C GLU A 629 -30.15 -19.78 -2.01
N LEU A 630 -29.87 -18.72 -1.24
CA LEU A 630 -29.87 -17.35 -1.71
C LEU A 630 -28.47 -16.86 -2.13
N GLY A 631 -27.41 -17.58 -1.79
CA GLY A 631 -26.03 -17.17 -2.03
C GLY A 631 -25.59 -15.99 -1.15
N LEU A 632 -26.26 -15.76 -0.02
CA LEU A 632 -25.92 -14.67 0.89
C LEU A 632 -24.83 -15.08 1.87
N VAL A 633 -23.88 -14.17 2.10
CA VAL A 633 -22.76 -14.36 3.04
C VAL A 633 -22.76 -13.25 4.07
N SER A 634 -22.62 -13.61 5.34
CA SER A 634 -22.28 -12.70 6.43
C SER A 634 -20.94 -13.12 7.02
N VAL A 635 -19.96 -12.22 7.02
CA VAL A 635 -18.70 -12.44 7.73
C VAL A 635 -18.93 -12.08 9.20
N VAL A 636 -19.00 -13.10 10.04
CA VAL A 636 -19.40 -12.93 11.46
C VAL A 636 -18.22 -12.43 12.29
N ARG A 637 -17.07 -13.05 12.10
CA ARG A 637 -15.87 -12.75 12.89
C ARG A 637 -14.59 -13.03 12.08
N ILE A 638 -13.60 -12.19 12.28
CA ILE A 638 -12.24 -12.44 11.82
C ILE A 638 -11.29 -12.34 13.02
N ASP A 639 -10.65 -13.45 13.33
CA ASP A 639 -9.53 -13.49 14.26
C ASP A 639 -8.23 -13.36 13.49
N THR A 640 -7.29 -12.58 14.03
CA THR A 640 -6.02 -12.36 13.35
C THR A 640 -4.85 -12.33 14.31
N ALA A 641 -3.71 -12.83 13.86
CA ALA A 641 -2.41 -12.69 14.50
C ALA A 641 -1.47 -11.98 13.55
N GLN A 642 -0.89 -10.87 14.00
CA GLN A 642 -0.10 -9.96 13.17
C GLN A 642 1.31 -9.77 13.73
N ASP A 643 2.33 -10.00 12.90
CA ASP A 643 3.71 -9.67 13.20
C ASP A 643 3.91 -8.15 13.09
N VAL A 644 4.22 -7.51 14.19
CA VAL A 644 4.40 -6.05 14.28
C VAL A 644 5.82 -5.66 14.69
N GLY A 645 6.73 -6.65 14.85
CA GLY A 645 8.02 -6.41 15.49
C GLY A 645 7.77 -5.90 16.91
N ARG A 646 7.97 -4.60 17.13
CA ARG A 646 7.54 -3.93 18.36
C ARG A 646 6.36 -3.00 18.10
N ALA A 647 5.33 -3.09 18.91
CA ALA A 647 4.17 -2.22 18.84
C ALA A 647 4.52 -0.80 19.33
N LEU A 648 4.68 0.16 18.41
CA LEU A 648 4.96 1.56 18.78
C LEU A 648 3.70 2.29 19.27
N ASN A 649 2.55 1.98 18.66
CA ASN A 649 1.23 2.51 19.03
C ASN A 649 0.18 1.41 18.85
N PRO A 650 -0.16 0.66 19.91
CA PRO A 650 -1.06 -0.50 19.81
C PRO A 650 -2.44 -0.19 19.23
N ASP A 651 -3.05 0.94 19.60
CA ASP A 651 -4.39 1.29 19.09
C ASP A 651 -4.38 1.69 17.62
N SER A 652 -3.34 2.44 17.17
CA SER A 652 -3.17 2.74 15.75
C SER A 652 -2.92 1.48 14.92
N ILE A 653 -2.18 0.50 15.44
CA ILE A 653 -1.95 -0.80 14.80
C ILE A 653 -3.28 -1.53 14.65
N ARG A 654 -4.12 -1.61 15.69
CA ARG A 654 -5.45 -2.23 15.61
C ARG A 654 -6.32 -1.57 14.55
N GLY A 655 -6.34 -0.22 14.49
CA GLY A 655 -7.08 0.49 13.45
C GLY A 655 -6.58 0.17 12.02
N GLN A 656 -5.26 -0.04 11.81
CA GLN A 656 -4.73 -0.51 10.52
C GLN A 656 -5.15 -1.95 10.22
N ILE A 657 -5.19 -2.82 11.22
CA ILE A 657 -5.63 -4.21 11.09
C ILE A 657 -7.11 -4.27 10.68
N GLU A 658 -7.98 -3.60 11.42
CA GLU A 658 -9.43 -3.56 11.14
C GLU A 658 -9.72 -3.01 9.73
N GLY A 659 -9.09 -1.89 9.37
CA GLY A 659 -9.25 -1.29 8.04
C GLY A 659 -8.69 -2.15 6.91
N GLY A 660 -7.60 -2.92 7.13
CA GLY A 660 -7.06 -3.86 6.15
C GLY A 660 -7.94 -5.10 5.97
N ILE A 661 -8.47 -5.62 7.05
CA ILE A 661 -9.42 -6.74 7.06
C ILE A 661 -10.69 -6.36 6.28
N LEU A 662 -11.23 -5.17 6.52
CA LEU A 662 -12.46 -4.74 5.86
C LEU A 662 -12.30 -4.61 4.35
N GLN A 663 -11.15 -4.12 3.87
CA GLN A 663 -10.82 -4.15 2.43
C GLN A 663 -10.73 -5.58 1.89
N GLY A 664 -10.20 -6.51 2.69
CA GLY A 664 -10.14 -7.92 2.29
C GLY A 664 -11.52 -8.59 2.26
N VAL A 665 -12.42 -8.25 3.18
CA VAL A 665 -13.83 -8.67 3.14
C VAL A 665 -14.51 -8.12 1.89
N GLY A 666 -14.31 -6.84 1.59
CA GLY A 666 -14.85 -6.20 0.39
C GLY A 666 -14.43 -6.94 -0.88
N LEU A 667 -13.12 -7.20 -1.06
CA LEU A 667 -12.60 -7.98 -2.19
C LEU A 667 -13.14 -9.43 -2.21
N ALA A 668 -13.38 -10.04 -1.04
CA ALA A 668 -13.85 -11.41 -0.99
C ALA A 668 -15.28 -11.57 -1.51
N VAL A 669 -16.19 -10.61 -1.26
CA VAL A 669 -17.64 -10.82 -1.46
C VAL A 669 -18.42 -9.64 -2.07
N MET A 670 -17.80 -8.46 -2.30
CA MET A 670 -18.52 -7.25 -2.72
C MET A 670 -17.83 -6.45 -3.82
N GLU A 671 -16.58 -6.06 -3.59
CA GLU A 671 -15.90 -5.02 -4.36
C GLU A 671 -15.36 -5.56 -5.69
N GLU A 672 -15.87 -5.02 -6.79
CA GLU A 672 -15.35 -5.28 -8.12
C GLU A 672 -15.67 -4.12 -9.07
N ILE A 673 -14.66 -3.61 -9.77
CA ILE A 673 -14.88 -2.77 -10.94
C ILE A 673 -15.33 -3.67 -12.07
N ILE A 674 -16.56 -3.44 -12.55
CA ILE A 674 -17.14 -4.15 -13.69
C ILE A 674 -16.76 -3.39 -14.96
N SER A 675 -15.95 -4.03 -15.81
CA SER A 675 -15.57 -3.50 -17.12
C SER A 675 -16.20 -4.35 -18.24
N GLU A 676 -16.80 -3.70 -19.22
CA GLU A 676 -17.29 -4.32 -20.44
C GLU A 676 -16.67 -3.64 -21.66
N GLY A 677 -15.87 -4.40 -22.43
CA GLY A 677 -15.13 -3.87 -23.58
C GLY A 677 -14.22 -2.69 -23.24
N GLY A 678 -13.61 -2.69 -22.03
CA GLY A 678 -12.75 -1.63 -21.54
C GLY A 678 -13.46 -0.42 -20.91
N VAL A 679 -14.81 -0.43 -20.83
CA VAL A 679 -15.61 0.65 -20.24
C VAL A 679 -16.09 0.26 -18.85
N ILE A 680 -15.78 1.06 -17.82
CA ILE A 680 -16.26 0.86 -16.46
C ILE A 680 -17.78 1.10 -16.40
N LYS A 681 -18.53 0.17 -15.80
CA LYS A 681 -20.00 0.22 -15.70
C LYS A 681 -20.52 0.73 -14.36
N ASN A 682 -19.68 0.69 -13.32
CA ASN A 682 -20.05 1.05 -11.96
C ASN A 682 -19.06 2.08 -11.34
N PRO A 683 -18.88 3.27 -11.96
CA PRO A 683 -17.85 4.23 -11.54
C PRO A 683 -18.30 5.12 -10.37
N ASN A 684 -19.05 4.60 -9.42
CA ASN A 684 -19.50 5.35 -8.24
C ASN A 684 -19.92 4.41 -7.11
N PHE A 685 -20.03 4.92 -5.87
CA PHE A 685 -20.37 4.12 -4.69
C PHE A 685 -21.85 3.71 -4.59
N THR A 686 -22.69 4.05 -5.57
CA THR A 686 -24.05 3.49 -5.68
C THR A 686 -24.00 2.07 -6.23
N ASP A 687 -23.11 1.82 -7.17
CA ASP A 687 -23.02 0.57 -7.93
C ASP A 687 -21.73 -0.21 -7.64
N TYR A 688 -20.66 0.45 -7.23
CA TYR A 688 -19.47 -0.16 -6.64
C TYR A 688 -19.70 -0.33 -5.13
N LEU A 689 -20.05 -1.53 -4.72
CA LEU A 689 -20.46 -1.81 -3.35
C LEU A 689 -19.26 -1.88 -2.41
N LEU A 690 -19.26 -1.02 -1.40
CA LEU A 690 -18.30 -1.06 -0.29
C LEU A 690 -18.95 -1.70 0.94
N PRO A 691 -18.17 -2.45 1.79
CA PRO A 691 -18.67 -2.89 3.08
C PRO A 691 -19.11 -1.70 3.94
N THR A 692 -20.32 -1.79 4.47
CA THR A 692 -20.86 -0.82 5.43
C THR A 692 -20.53 -1.24 6.87
N ILE A 693 -20.90 -0.42 7.85
CA ILE A 693 -20.77 -0.77 9.27
C ILE A 693 -21.54 -2.06 9.66
N LEU A 694 -22.57 -2.42 8.89
CA LEU A 694 -23.36 -3.64 9.13
C LEU A 694 -22.70 -4.89 8.52
N ASP A 695 -21.80 -4.71 7.58
CA ASP A 695 -21.04 -5.79 6.94
C ASP A 695 -19.71 -6.05 7.65
N ALA A 696 -19.31 -5.13 8.54
CA ALA A 696 -18.06 -5.25 9.28
C ALA A 696 -18.14 -6.40 10.30
N PRO A 697 -17.22 -7.38 10.24
CA PRO A 697 -17.16 -8.46 11.21
C PRO A 697 -16.63 -7.99 12.57
N ASP A 698 -16.91 -8.77 13.61
CA ASP A 698 -16.14 -8.65 14.84
C ASP A 698 -14.68 -9.03 14.57
N VAL A 699 -13.73 -8.19 15.02
CA VAL A 699 -12.30 -8.44 14.84
C VAL A 699 -11.61 -8.64 16.17
N GLU A 700 -10.97 -9.82 16.34
CA GLU A 700 -10.06 -10.10 17.46
C GLU A 700 -8.62 -10.11 16.95
N ALA A 701 -7.82 -9.14 17.37
CA ALA A 701 -6.45 -8.98 16.90
C ALA A 701 -5.42 -9.24 17.99
N LEU A 702 -4.52 -10.20 17.75
CA LEU A 702 -3.34 -10.46 18.56
C LEU A 702 -2.11 -9.88 17.88
N LEU A 703 -1.38 -9.01 18.58
CA LEU A 703 -0.11 -8.46 18.13
C LEU A 703 1.03 -9.38 18.58
N ILE A 704 1.79 -9.89 17.61
CA ILE A 704 2.99 -10.69 17.88
C ILE A 704 4.18 -9.74 17.83
N GLU A 705 4.80 -9.56 19.00
CA GLU A 705 5.99 -8.75 19.15
C GLU A 705 7.24 -9.63 19.20
N GLN A 706 8.22 -9.32 18.36
CA GLN A 706 9.53 -9.97 18.35
C GLN A 706 10.63 -8.95 18.13
N ASP A 707 11.70 -9.02 18.94
CA ASP A 707 12.89 -8.19 18.76
C ASP A 707 13.71 -8.69 17.57
N GLY A 708 14.34 -7.78 16.81
CA GLY A 708 15.28 -8.14 15.75
C GLY A 708 14.99 -7.56 14.37
N SER A 709 13.89 -6.84 14.18
CA SER A 709 13.73 -5.97 13.00
C SER A 709 14.67 -4.76 13.08
N TRP A 710 15.13 -4.27 11.94
CA TRP A 710 15.99 -3.10 11.84
C TRP A 710 15.23 -1.76 11.97
N GLY A 711 13.92 -1.77 11.99
CA GLY A 711 13.09 -0.57 12.22
C GLY A 711 13.30 0.07 13.59
N PRO A 712 12.83 1.30 13.80
CA PRO A 712 12.99 2.01 15.05
C PRO A 712 12.43 1.20 16.23
N PHE A 713 13.24 1.00 17.25
CA PHE A 713 12.94 0.16 18.42
C PHE A 713 12.54 -1.31 18.08
N GLY A 714 12.85 -1.80 16.87
CA GLY A 714 12.47 -3.13 16.40
C GLY A 714 11.07 -3.22 15.78
N ALA A 715 10.45 -2.10 15.43
CA ALA A 715 9.13 -2.08 14.82
C ALA A 715 9.12 -2.54 13.37
N LYS A 716 8.00 -3.13 12.94
CA LYS A 716 7.67 -3.45 11.56
C LYS A 716 6.49 -2.60 11.07
N GLY A 717 6.42 -2.37 9.76
CA GLY A 717 5.28 -1.72 9.14
C GLY A 717 4.05 -2.64 9.11
N VAL A 718 2.86 -2.10 9.41
CA VAL A 718 1.60 -2.87 9.49
C VAL A 718 0.54 -2.37 8.50
N GLY A 719 0.94 -1.57 7.52
CA GLY A 719 -0.01 -0.99 6.55
C GLY A 719 -0.68 -2.03 5.66
N GLU A 720 0.06 -2.97 5.10
CA GLU A 720 -0.41 -3.93 4.09
C GLU A 720 -0.70 -5.35 4.63
N PRO A 721 0.07 -5.92 5.58
CA PRO A 721 -0.09 -7.30 6.00
C PRO A 721 -1.53 -7.71 6.33
N PRO A 722 -2.36 -6.88 6.99
CA PRO A 722 -3.73 -7.24 7.33
C PRO A 722 -4.66 -7.53 6.14
N THR A 723 -4.34 -7.00 4.95
CA THR A 723 -5.17 -7.20 3.75
C THR A 723 -4.81 -8.48 3.00
N ILE A 724 -3.60 -9.04 3.20
CA ILE A 724 -3.05 -10.08 2.31
C ILE A 724 -3.84 -11.37 2.40
N SER A 725 -4.05 -11.89 3.60
CA SER A 725 -4.69 -13.19 3.80
C SER A 725 -6.15 -13.11 4.27
N SER A 726 -6.69 -11.91 4.56
CA SER A 726 -8.08 -11.75 5.00
C SER A 726 -9.10 -12.19 3.93
N THR A 727 -8.89 -11.79 2.67
CA THR A 727 -9.70 -12.26 1.52
C THR A 727 -9.70 -13.80 1.41
N SER A 728 -8.52 -14.40 1.45
CA SER A 728 -8.36 -15.86 1.31
C SER A 728 -9.02 -16.62 2.46
N ALA A 729 -8.93 -16.10 3.70
CA ALA A 729 -9.59 -16.71 4.86
C ALA A 729 -11.11 -16.68 4.73
N VAL A 730 -11.70 -15.57 4.26
CA VAL A 730 -13.15 -15.46 4.03
C VAL A 730 -13.60 -16.45 2.95
N VAL A 731 -12.88 -16.54 1.83
CA VAL A 731 -13.23 -17.48 0.74
C VAL A 731 -13.07 -18.93 1.20
N ALA A 732 -12.05 -19.25 2.00
CA ALA A 732 -11.87 -20.57 2.61
C ALA A 732 -13.04 -20.93 3.53
N ALA A 733 -13.52 -19.97 4.34
CA ALA A 733 -14.69 -20.17 5.19
C ALA A 733 -15.99 -20.41 4.38
N ILE A 734 -16.17 -19.70 3.26
CA ILE A 734 -17.31 -19.94 2.36
C ILE A 734 -17.21 -21.34 1.73
N ARG A 735 -16.02 -21.80 1.32
CA ARG A 735 -15.80 -23.16 0.81
C ARG A 735 -16.17 -24.20 1.86
N ASP A 736 -15.75 -24.00 3.12
CA ASP A 736 -16.07 -24.89 4.24
C ASP A 736 -17.59 -24.96 4.51
N ALA A 737 -18.30 -23.82 4.52
CA ALA A 737 -19.75 -23.77 4.71
C ALA A 737 -20.52 -24.45 3.58
N THR A 738 -20.05 -24.36 2.33
CA THR A 738 -20.83 -24.72 1.13
C THR A 738 -20.37 -26.02 0.48
N GLY A 739 -19.13 -26.42 0.68
CA GLY A 739 -18.48 -27.53 -0.06
C GLY A 739 -18.18 -27.18 -1.54
N ARG A 740 -18.31 -25.91 -1.94
CA ARG A 740 -18.08 -25.45 -3.33
C ARG A 740 -16.58 -25.20 -3.57
N ASP A 741 -16.07 -25.54 -4.75
CA ASP A 741 -14.71 -25.17 -5.19
C ASP A 741 -14.72 -23.76 -5.79
N LEU A 742 -14.73 -22.74 -4.91
CA LEU A 742 -14.75 -21.35 -5.31
C LEU A 742 -13.35 -20.92 -5.74
N SER A 743 -13.22 -20.45 -6.95
CA SER A 743 -11.93 -20.11 -7.59
C SER A 743 -11.84 -18.64 -8.03
N ARG A 744 -12.87 -17.83 -7.74
CA ARG A 744 -12.95 -16.43 -8.12
C ARG A 744 -13.23 -15.54 -6.92
N VAL A 745 -12.65 -14.36 -6.90
CA VAL A 745 -13.01 -13.25 -5.99
C VAL A 745 -13.33 -11.99 -6.81
N PRO A 746 -14.35 -11.23 -6.40
CA PRO A 746 -15.28 -11.54 -5.31
C PRO A 746 -16.16 -12.77 -5.61
N VAL A 747 -16.51 -13.50 -4.55
CA VAL A 747 -17.48 -14.60 -4.62
C VAL A 747 -18.88 -13.97 -4.77
N ARG A 748 -19.56 -14.32 -5.83
CA ARG A 748 -20.89 -13.78 -6.13
C ARG A 748 -22.00 -14.71 -5.63
N PRO A 749 -23.22 -14.21 -5.36
CA PRO A 749 -24.34 -15.05 -4.93
C PRO A 749 -24.59 -16.27 -5.83
N GLN A 750 -24.45 -16.12 -7.16
CA GLN A 750 -24.64 -17.23 -8.12
C GLN A 750 -23.53 -18.29 -8.06
N ASP A 751 -22.35 -18.00 -7.49
CA ASP A 751 -21.27 -18.98 -7.31
C ASP A 751 -21.58 -19.92 -6.14
N ILE A 752 -22.44 -19.48 -5.21
CA ILE A 752 -22.89 -20.18 -4.01
C ILE A 752 -24.25 -20.84 -4.22
N ALA A 753 -25.21 -20.11 -4.76
CA ALA A 753 -26.58 -20.57 -4.93
C ALA A 753 -26.67 -21.82 -5.82
N LEU A 754 -27.63 -22.70 -5.50
CA LEU A 754 -27.85 -23.97 -6.17
C LEU A 754 -28.64 -23.81 -7.46
#